data_6edd82568be5d65eb2f004484f4e7046
#
_entry.id   6edd82568be5d65eb2f004484f4e7046
#
_cell.length_a   1.000
_cell.length_b   1.000
_cell.length_c   1.000
_cell.angle_alpha   90.00
_cell.angle_beta   90.00
_cell.angle_gamma   90.00
#
_symmetry.space_group_name_H-M   'P 1'
#
loop_
_entity.id
_entity.type
_entity.pdbx_description
1 polymer ?
#
loop_
_entity_poly.entity_id
_entity_poly.type
_entity_poly.pdbx_seq_one_letter_code
_entity_poly.pdbx_strand_id
1 'polypeptide(L)'
;MMGRGLAAGLVLCAALWLASLAAYQPPRASGPETPPEEFSASRAMDVLRDLIGDGRPHPIGSAAAAVLRARIVQHLARLGVEPQLQTGALVCSDWGRCGTPINIVARLPGTDSAADADSVLLAAHYDSVPAGPGASDDGASVAAVLEIVRALQARPPTRHPIVLLIDEGEEAGLLGARLFAARHPLARYVKAAVNLDARGTSGASLLFETGTDNAWLIGLYAHALTRALTNSVYYTAYQLTPHATDFSVFRAAGWQGFNFAYIGGVARYHTPLDDLAHADPRSVGQQGTQALAALRALAAAELIDHPPGAAAYFDVFGRMIVRLPLAALRPAAWLLWALAIGVSGLLVRRGVLRLPAVAAAGAVLLGAGVLACCGGETLVVVLRALRVLPLAGGNPFIAHPWTVELAFTALSGLMLALIAEIARHVCGFWELFAACALCAATLAALLALWLPAASYLPWVPGVCAVLILLVPLRGRGEPAWVRDGAALLVLASALTVALPLCIPLYLALGVPALPVLALTLVCSLPWLALPLMRAGRIGRAAFAAGTAMVLGVAVIAALRVPVYTAEAPERLGMRYELDATAGQAFWTIVPDSTRLPAVFREAMAFTGGPAPLAPWSPLPAYRAVAPRLALDPPVLRLLSNQRSQYGWSAQLRLESPRGAAELALLFSPESAVRRVRVGGEAWPVAVLAGGWSSIEFLNPPPDGVALSFEAVAPAFDVVVQDQDHFLPAQAGVLERLRPAATVPWQNGDVTTVSTRLRLDLAHEPMPPPYALTAQPGTNMRTAAAPMTAVAIQPSTMIGRLTVNGPITDLLDASRMMTTISGTATTPLITALQNSARIGLIGRYWIPSPASTPTAITP
;
A
#
# COMPACT_ATOMS: atom_id res chain seq x y z
N MET A 1 42.48 -4.05 19.52
CA MET A 1 42.39 -3.57 18.13
C MET A 1 41.24 -4.29 17.45
N MET A 2 40.31 -3.55 16.86
CA MET A 2 39.29 -4.11 15.98
C MET A 2 40.00 -4.86 14.85
N GLY A 3 39.56 -6.10 14.53
CA GLY A 3 40.19 -6.84 13.42
C GLY A 3 40.00 -6.09 12.09
N ARG A 4 41.04 -6.06 11.23
CA ARG A 4 41.01 -5.35 9.94
C ARG A 4 39.80 -5.72 9.09
N GLY A 5 39.40 -7.01 9.07
CA GLY A 5 38.23 -7.49 8.35
C GLY A 5 36.88 -6.90 8.88
N LEU A 6 36.72 -6.77 10.20
CA LEU A 6 35.54 -6.17 10.81
C LEU A 6 35.45 -4.67 10.47
N ALA A 7 36.57 -3.94 10.61
CA ALA A 7 36.60 -2.52 10.26
C ALA A 7 36.26 -2.28 8.78
N ALA A 8 36.85 -3.08 7.87
CA ALA A 8 36.51 -3.02 6.45
C ALA A 8 35.05 -3.34 6.16
N GLY A 9 34.48 -4.33 6.88
CA GLY A 9 33.03 -4.67 6.78
C GLY A 9 32.11 -3.53 7.20
N LEU A 10 32.41 -2.85 8.29
CA LEU A 10 31.64 -1.70 8.76
C LEU A 10 31.73 -0.51 7.80
N VAL A 11 32.93 -0.23 7.27
CA VAL A 11 33.12 0.81 6.24
C VAL A 11 32.32 0.46 4.98
N LEU A 12 32.36 -0.80 4.54
CA LEU A 12 31.56 -1.27 3.40
C LEU A 12 30.06 -1.10 3.63
N CYS A 13 29.54 -1.49 4.80
CA CYS A 13 28.13 -1.29 5.16
C CYS A 13 27.75 0.19 5.10
N ALA A 14 28.55 1.07 5.70
CA ALA A 14 28.31 2.51 5.69
C ALA A 14 28.36 3.09 4.27
N ALA A 15 29.35 2.70 3.46
CA ALA A 15 29.48 3.18 2.09
C ALA A 15 28.29 2.76 1.20
N LEU A 16 27.84 1.51 1.29
CA LEU A 16 26.70 1.02 0.53
C LEU A 16 25.37 1.63 1.04
N TRP A 17 25.25 1.86 2.35
CA TRP A 17 24.11 2.58 2.90
C TRP A 17 24.03 4.01 2.39
N LEU A 18 25.15 4.75 2.42
CA LEU A 18 25.21 6.10 1.86
C LEU A 18 24.94 6.12 0.35
N ALA A 19 25.42 5.12 -0.39
CA ALA A 19 25.12 4.98 -1.82
C ALA A 19 23.62 4.74 -2.06
N SER A 20 22.98 3.92 -1.21
CA SER A 20 21.53 3.70 -1.25
C SER A 20 20.77 4.99 -0.97
N LEU A 21 21.10 5.70 0.11
CA LEU A 21 20.47 7.01 0.42
C LEU A 21 20.62 8.01 -0.74
N ALA A 22 21.81 8.09 -1.34
CA ALA A 22 22.04 8.98 -2.48
C ALA A 22 21.24 8.57 -3.72
N ALA A 23 21.03 7.26 -3.95
CA ALA A 23 20.22 6.76 -5.05
C ALA A 23 18.76 7.17 -4.93
N TYR A 24 18.21 7.21 -3.70
CA TYR A 24 16.83 7.59 -3.41
C TYR A 24 16.60 9.10 -3.27
N GLN A 25 17.65 9.93 -3.41
CA GLN A 25 17.43 11.37 -3.55
C GLN A 25 17.01 11.67 -4.98
N PRO A 26 15.91 12.39 -5.21
CA PRO A 26 15.56 12.81 -6.56
C PRO A 26 16.64 13.76 -7.10
N PRO A 27 16.91 13.75 -8.41
CA PRO A 27 17.88 14.64 -9.01
C PRO A 27 17.47 16.11 -8.85
N ARG A 28 18.37 17.04 -9.12
CA ARG A 28 18.01 18.46 -9.14
C ARG A 28 16.92 18.71 -10.17
N ALA A 29 15.94 19.54 -9.81
CA ALA A 29 14.88 19.93 -10.70
C ALA A 29 15.43 20.64 -11.95
N SER A 30 14.95 20.26 -13.13
CA SER A 30 15.28 20.91 -14.39
C SER A 30 14.63 22.29 -14.46
N GLY A 31 15.40 23.29 -14.94
CA GLY A 31 14.95 24.67 -15.02
C GLY A 31 14.10 24.98 -16.27
N PRO A 32 13.70 26.26 -16.42
CA PRO A 32 12.93 26.69 -17.59
C PRO A 32 13.73 26.59 -18.91
N GLU A 33 15.06 26.68 -18.83
CA GLU A 33 16.00 26.60 -19.99
C GLU A 33 16.17 25.18 -20.53
N THR A 34 15.48 24.20 -19.97
CA THR A 34 15.53 22.82 -20.45
C THR A 34 15.04 22.78 -21.91
N PRO A 35 15.73 22.02 -22.80
CA PRO A 35 15.37 21.92 -24.22
C PRO A 35 13.87 21.62 -24.42
N PRO A 36 13.27 22.14 -25.49
CA PRO A 36 11.82 21.95 -25.68
C PRO A 36 11.39 20.48 -25.81
N GLU A 37 12.21 19.60 -26.30
CA GLU A 37 11.94 18.17 -26.40
C GLU A 37 12.16 17.39 -25.10
N GLU A 38 12.67 18.05 -24.05
CA GLU A 38 12.90 17.44 -22.75
C GLU A 38 11.86 17.93 -21.71
N PHE A 39 11.66 17.12 -20.68
CA PHE A 39 10.78 17.46 -19.58
C PHE A 39 11.42 18.51 -18.66
N SER A 40 10.69 19.58 -18.37
CA SER A 40 11.12 20.61 -17.42
C SER A 40 10.27 20.58 -16.15
N ALA A 41 10.93 20.33 -15.02
CA ALA A 41 10.29 20.42 -13.72
C ALA A 41 9.73 21.81 -13.44
N SER A 42 10.45 22.87 -13.83
CA SER A 42 10.00 24.26 -13.64
C SER A 42 8.71 24.54 -14.38
N ARG A 43 8.61 24.16 -15.67
CA ARG A 43 7.39 24.36 -16.47
C ARG A 43 6.22 23.54 -15.93
N ALA A 44 6.46 22.29 -15.50
CA ALA A 44 5.44 21.46 -14.88
C ALA A 44 4.93 22.07 -13.57
N MET A 45 5.83 22.63 -12.73
CA MET A 45 5.43 23.31 -11.48
C MET A 45 4.66 24.62 -11.73
N ASP A 46 4.92 25.31 -12.84
CA ASP A 46 4.12 26.48 -13.22
C ASP A 46 2.70 26.06 -13.61
N VAL A 47 2.56 24.98 -14.38
CA VAL A 47 1.27 24.38 -14.70
C VAL A 47 0.56 23.93 -13.43
N LEU A 48 1.24 23.25 -12.51
CA LEU A 48 0.66 22.78 -11.25
C LEU A 48 0.08 23.95 -10.43
N ARG A 49 0.81 25.07 -10.33
CA ARG A 49 0.31 26.26 -9.60
C ARG A 49 -0.98 26.81 -10.23
N ASP A 50 -1.06 26.84 -11.56
CA ASP A 50 -2.26 27.28 -12.28
C ASP A 50 -3.43 26.28 -12.08
N LEU A 51 -3.15 24.98 -12.07
CA LEU A 51 -4.16 23.95 -11.87
C LEU A 51 -4.74 24.01 -10.45
N ILE A 52 -3.92 23.93 -9.42
CA ILE A 52 -4.36 23.86 -8.00
C ILE A 52 -4.96 25.18 -7.54
N GLY A 53 -4.40 26.32 -7.98
CA GLY A 53 -4.96 27.64 -7.72
C GLY A 53 -5.09 27.97 -6.24
N ASP A 54 -6.32 28.06 -5.74
CA ASP A 54 -6.64 28.41 -4.35
C ASP A 54 -6.51 27.23 -3.35
N GLY A 55 -6.09 26.07 -3.81
CA GLY A 55 -5.81 24.91 -2.95
C GLY A 55 -7.05 24.25 -2.34
N ARG A 56 -8.21 24.36 -2.97
CA ARG A 56 -9.42 23.67 -2.49
C ARG A 56 -9.39 22.18 -2.86
N PRO A 57 -9.80 21.30 -1.95
CA PRO A 57 -10.08 19.92 -2.31
C PRO A 57 -11.09 19.84 -3.46
N HIS A 58 -10.86 18.88 -4.36
CA HIS A 58 -11.67 18.72 -5.56
C HIS A 58 -12.05 17.24 -5.79
N PRO A 59 -12.80 16.67 -4.81
CA PRO A 59 -13.28 15.29 -4.96
C PRO A 59 -14.24 15.16 -6.15
N ILE A 60 -14.43 13.93 -6.60
CA ILE A 60 -15.29 13.59 -7.75
C ILE A 60 -16.62 14.35 -7.73
N GLY A 61 -16.97 14.95 -8.87
CA GLY A 61 -18.24 15.63 -9.09
C GLY A 61 -18.38 16.96 -8.36
N SER A 62 -17.40 17.41 -7.57
CA SER A 62 -17.45 18.69 -6.87
C SER A 62 -17.35 19.89 -7.83
N ALA A 63 -17.84 21.04 -7.38
CA ALA A 63 -17.67 22.29 -8.14
C ALA A 63 -16.19 22.65 -8.33
N ALA A 64 -15.33 22.34 -7.37
CA ALA A 64 -13.88 22.52 -7.47
C ALA A 64 -13.27 21.61 -8.55
N ALA A 65 -13.67 20.35 -8.64
CA ALA A 65 -13.26 19.43 -9.71
C ALA A 65 -13.69 19.95 -11.08
N ALA A 66 -14.88 20.53 -11.20
CA ALA A 66 -15.32 21.16 -12.46
C ALA A 66 -14.43 22.35 -12.87
N VAL A 67 -13.99 23.17 -11.92
CA VAL A 67 -13.05 24.28 -12.18
C VAL A 67 -11.69 23.75 -12.62
N LEU A 68 -11.14 22.76 -11.93
CA LEU A 68 -9.87 22.15 -12.27
C LEU A 68 -9.92 21.49 -13.66
N ARG A 69 -10.97 20.75 -13.96
CA ARG A 69 -11.22 20.16 -15.29
C ARG A 69 -11.21 21.22 -16.40
N ALA A 70 -11.88 22.34 -16.16
CA ALA A 70 -11.88 23.45 -17.12
C ALA A 70 -10.47 24.03 -17.35
N ARG A 71 -9.64 24.16 -16.31
CA ARG A 71 -8.24 24.59 -16.44
C ARG A 71 -7.42 23.58 -17.25
N ILE A 72 -7.57 22.28 -16.98
CA ILE A 72 -6.87 21.21 -17.72
C ILE A 72 -7.23 21.28 -19.23
N VAL A 73 -8.53 21.37 -19.54
CA VAL A 73 -9.01 21.51 -20.93
C VAL A 73 -8.41 22.77 -21.60
N GLN A 74 -8.34 23.89 -20.87
CA GLN A 74 -7.73 25.11 -21.37
C GLN A 74 -6.21 24.96 -21.65
N HIS A 75 -5.47 24.24 -20.79
CA HIS A 75 -4.06 23.95 -21.01
C HIS A 75 -3.86 23.08 -22.26
N LEU A 76 -4.67 22.03 -22.43
CA LEU A 76 -4.63 21.20 -23.64
C LEU A 76 -4.94 22.01 -24.90
N ALA A 77 -5.94 22.89 -24.86
CA ALA A 77 -6.28 23.76 -25.97
C ALA A 77 -5.14 24.73 -26.34
N ARG A 78 -4.42 25.29 -25.34
CA ARG A 78 -3.22 26.11 -25.58
C ARG A 78 -2.10 25.32 -26.25
N LEU A 79 -2.04 24.00 -26.03
CA LEU A 79 -1.12 23.10 -26.70
C LEU A 79 -1.66 22.61 -28.06
N GLY A 80 -2.80 23.12 -28.54
CA GLY A 80 -3.43 22.70 -29.79
C GLY A 80 -4.01 21.29 -29.75
N VAL A 81 -4.29 20.76 -28.56
CA VAL A 81 -4.92 19.47 -28.35
C VAL A 81 -6.38 19.68 -27.97
N GLU A 82 -7.29 19.12 -28.76
CA GLU A 82 -8.73 19.17 -28.48
C GLU A 82 -9.17 17.91 -27.75
N PRO A 83 -9.45 17.99 -26.42
CA PRO A 83 -9.90 16.85 -25.67
C PRO A 83 -11.41 16.61 -25.82
N GLN A 84 -11.81 15.37 -25.68
CA GLN A 84 -13.20 14.94 -25.54
C GLN A 84 -13.50 14.71 -24.05
N LEU A 85 -14.68 15.12 -23.60
CA LEU A 85 -15.16 14.78 -22.26
C LEU A 85 -16.00 13.50 -22.35
N GLN A 86 -15.55 12.44 -21.68
CA GLN A 86 -16.35 11.23 -21.51
C GLN A 86 -17.22 11.41 -20.27
N THR A 87 -18.54 11.49 -20.46
CA THR A 87 -19.52 11.81 -19.41
C THR A 87 -20.70 10.84 -19.40
N GLY A 88 -21.54 10.92 -18.39
CA GLY A 88 -22.94 10.45 -18.42
C GLY A 88 -23.18 9.01 -17.99
N ALA A 89 -22.18 8.28 -17.50
CA ALA A 89 -22.37 6.93 -17.00
C ALA A 89 -22.10 6.81 -15.51
N LEU A 90 -23.03 6.24 -14.76
CA LEU A 90 -22.75 5.80 -13.39
C LEU A 90 -21.84 4.58 -13.46
N VAL A 91 -20.79 4.61 -12.64
CA VAL A 91 -19.83 3.50 -12.46
C VAL A 91 -19.67 3.25 -10.98
N CYS A 92 -19.56 1.98 -10.60
CA CYS A 92 -19.28 1.59 -9.23
C CYS A 92 -17.97 0.83 -9.12
N SER A 93 -17.28 1.04 -8.01
CA SER A 93 -16.08 0.29 -7.64
C SER A 93 -16.42 -1.08 -7.04
N ASP A 94 -15.42 -1.95 -6.94
CA ASP A 94 -15.57 -3.23 -6.22
C ASP A 94 -15.82 -3.04 -4.71
N TRP A 95 -15.66 -1.82 -4.22
CA TRP A 95 -15.88 -1.43 -2.81
C TRP A 95 -17.28 -0.87 -2.57
N GLY A 96 -18.18 -0.93 -3.57
CA GLY A 96 -19.56 -0.44 -3.44
C GLY A 96 -19.70 1.08 -3.47
N ARG A 97 -18.68 1.82 -3.94
CA ARG A 97 -18.73 3.27 -4.16
C ARG A 97 -19.08 3.56 -5.61
N CYS A 98 -20.09 4.35 -5.83
CA CYS A 98 -20.64 4.66 -7.14
C CYS A 98 -20.60 6.17 -7.40
N GLY A 99 -20.25 6.56 -8.64
CA GLY A 99 -20.21 7.96 -9.06
C GLY A 99 -20.34 8.10 -10.56
N THR A 100 -20.43 9.34 -11.03
CA THR A 100 -20.50 9.68 -12.44
C THR A 100 -19.24 10.46 -12.86
N PRO A 101 -18.10 9.78 -13.06
CA PRO A 101 -16.85 10.45 -13.39
C PRO A 101 -16.91 11.14 -14.75
N ILE A 102 -16.15 12.22 -14.90
CA ILE A 102 -16.00 12.96 -16.17
C ILE A 102 -14.54 12.91 -16.59
N ASN A 103 -14.21 12.02 -17.50
CA ASN A 103 -12.84 11.88 -18.01
C ASN A 103 -12.53 12.89 -19.11
N ILE A 104 -11.29 13.37 -19.14
CA ILE A 104 -10.72 14.16 -20.23
C ILE A 104 -9.89 13.22 -21.09
N VAL A 105 -10.29 13.02 -22.33
CA VAL A 105 -9.63 12.08 -23.24
C VAL A 105 -9.18 12.81 -24.49
N ALA A 106 -7.93 12.59 -24.93
CA ALA A 106 -7.43 13.14 -26.19
C ALA A 106 -6.56 12.12 -26.90
N ARG A 107 -6.36 12.29 -28.22
CA ARG A 107 -5.47 11.44 -29.03
C ARG A 107 -4.43 12.31 -29.73
N LEU A 108 -3.17 12.05 -29.43
CA LEU A 108 -2.04 12.60 -30.18
C LEU A 108 -1.74 11.66 -31.35
N PRO A 109 -1.63 12.17 -32.60
CA PRO A 109 -1.41 11.33 -33.77
C PRO A 109 -0.01 10.70 -33.73
N GLY A 110 0.08 9.46 -34.23
CA GLY A 110 1.35 8.79 -34.52
C GLY A 110 1.66 8.86 -36.02
N THR A 111 2.81 8.32 -36.43
CA THR A 111 3.13 8.11 -37.83
C THR A 111 2.28 7.00 -38.46
N ASP A 112 1.82 6.04 -37.62
CA ASP A 112 0.73 5.15 -37.94
C ASP A 112 -0.57 5.92 -37.84
N SER A 113 -1.10 6.36 -38.97
CA SER A 113 -2.26 7.25 -39.05
C SER A 113 -3.59 6.52 -39.13
N ALA A 114 -3.60 5.17 -39.11
CA ALA A 114 -4.82 4.40 -39.14
C ALA A 114 -5.73 4.75 -37.96
N ALA A 115 -7.02 4.83 -38.15
CA ALA A 115 -7.96 5.16 -37.09
C ALA A 115 -8.00 4.09 -35.98
N ASP A 116 -7.65 2.87 -36.35
CA ASP A 116 -7.57 1.67 -35.53
C ASP A 116 -6.13 1.27 -35.13
N ALA A 117 -5.16 2.16 -35.30
CA ALA A 117 -3.78 1.92 -34.94
C ALA A 117 -3.62 1.66 -33.43
N ASP A 118 -2.82 0.64 -33.11
CA ASP A 118 -2.46 0.33 -31.75
C ASP A 118 -1.85 1.55 -31.04
N SER A 119 -2.30 1.81 -29.85
CA SER A 119 -2.00 3.06 -29.14
C SER A 119 -1.38 2.81 -27.77
N VAL A 120 -0.64 3.79 -27.28
CA VAL A 120 -0.13 3.82 -25.91
C VAL A 120 -0.92 4.84 -25.08
N LEU A 121 -1.41 4.45 -23.92
CA LEU A 121 -2.10 5.33 -22.98
C LEU A 121 -1.09 6.08 -22.12
N LEU A 122 -1.32 7.38 -21.88
CA LEU A 122 -0.70 8.16 -20.82
C LEU A 122 -1.81 8.62 -19.86
N ALA A 123 -1.76 8.22 -18.60
CA ALA A 123 -2.82 8.45 -17.64
C ALA A 123 -2.34 9.11 -16.35
N ALA A 124 -3.23 9.92 -15.75
CA ALA A 124 -3.17 10.51 -14.42
C ALA A 124 -4.60 10.89 -14.00
N HIS A 125 -4.90 10.98 -12.70
CA HIS A 125 -6.21 11.42 -12.25
C HIS A 125 -6.20 12.88 -11.77
N TYR A 126 -7.35 13.54 -11.82
CA TYR A 126 -7.44 14.94 -11.42
C TYR A 126 -8.33 15.19 -10.20
N ASP A 127 -9.02 14.18 -9.68
CA ASP A 127 -9.73 14.31 -8.42
C ASP A 127 -8.78 14.18 -7.23
N SER A 128 -9.15 14.80 -6.12
CA SER A 128 -8.45 14.67 -4.86
C SER A 128 -9.35 14.06 -3.79
N VAL A 129 -8.75 13.61 -2.70
CA VAL A 129 -9.52 13.30 -1.49
C VAL A 129 -10.18 14.57 -0.92
N PRO A 130 -11.32 14.46 -0.21
CA PRO A 130 -11.97 15.60 0.44
C PRO A 130 -11.11 16.32 1.48
N ALA A 131 -10.13 15.64 2.09
CA ALA A 131 -9.29 16.20 3.13
C ALA A 131 -8.24 17.19 2.63
N GLY A 132 -7.80 17.09 1.37
CA GLY A 132 -6.64 17.83 0.88
C GLY A 132 -6.73 18.25 -0.58
N PRO A 133 -5.93 19.26 -0.97
CA PRO A 133 -5.94 19.81 -2.33
C PRO A 133 -5.30 18.92 -3.39
N GLY A 134 -4.67 17.77 -3.02
CA GLY A 134 -4.10 16.85 -4.00
C GLY A 134 -3.05 17.48 -4.90
N ALA A 135 -2.17 18.33 -4.36
CA ALA A 135 -1.18 19.00 -5.20
C ALA A 135 -0.15 18.01 -5.74
N SER A 136 0.22 17.01 -4.93
CA SER A 136 1.07 15.90 -5.37
C SER A 136 0.24 14.75 -5.90
N ASP A 137 -0.82 14.43 -5.23
CA ASP A 137 -1.72 13.29 -5.49
C ASP A 137 -3.10 13.79 -5.97
N ASP A 138 -3.34 14.01 -7.31
CA ASP A 138 -2.40 13.67 -8.36
C ASP A 138 -2.19 14.88 -9.32
N GLY A 139 -2.37 16.10 -8.78
CA GLY A 139 -2.20 17.35 -9.54
C GLY A 139 -0.83 17.48 -10.22
N ALA A 140 0.24 17.01 -9.54
CA ALA A 140 1.59 17.03 -10.07
C ALA A 140 1.76 16.08 -11.27
N SER A 141 1.12 14.91 -11.25
CA SER A 141 1.12 14.00 -12.40
C SER A 141 0.30 14.56 -13.57
N VAL A 142 -0.84 15.22 -13.30
CA VAL A 142 -1.58 15.93 -14.35
C VAL A 142 -0.72 17.02 -14.97
N ALA A 143 -0.03 17.81 -14.17
CA ALA A 143 0.91 18.83 -14.67
C ALA A 143 2.07 18.21 -15.46
N ALA A 144 2.56 17.04 -15.01
CA ALA A 144 3.58 16.29 -15.73
C ALA A 144 3.05 15.76 -17.07
N VAL A 145 1.82 15.26 -17.15
CA VAL A 145 1.16 14.85 -18.40
C VAL A 145 1.11 16.01 -19.40
N LEU A 146 0.70 17.20 -18.96
CA LEU A 146 0.62 18.39 -19.83
C LEU A 146 2.01 18.82 -20.33
N GLU A 147 3.05 18.80 -19.48
CA GLU A 147 4.42 19.09 -19.88
C GLU A 147 4.99 18.00 -20.83
N ILE A 148 4.64 16.71 -20.61
CA ILE A 148 4.98 15.61 -21.52
C ILE A 148 4.36 15.83 -22.91
N VAL A 149 3.09 16.24 -22.97
CA VAL A 149 2.42 16.57 -24.24
C VAL A 149 3.18 17.68 -24.98
N ARG A 150 3.54 18.76 -24.29
CA ARG A 150 4.35 19.83 -24.86
C ARG A 150 5.70 19.31 -25.39
N ALA A 151 6.39 18.47 -24.63
CA ALA A 151 7.70 17.92 -25.01
C ALA A 151 7.60 16.93 -26.19
N LEU A 152 6.51 16.20 -26.32
CA LEU A 152 6.24 15.32 -27.45
C LEU A 152 6.04 16.13 -28.74
N GLN A 153 5.31 17.24 -28.68
CA GLN A 153 5.06 18.11 -29.84
C GLN A 153 6.31 18.83 -30.36
N ALA A 154 7.37 18.93 -29.55
CA ALA A 154 8.66 19.46 -29.97
C ALA A 154 9.49 18.48 -30.82
N ARG A 155 8.97 17.28 -31.10
CA ARG A 155 9.59 16.24 -31.93
C ARG A 155 8.62 15.74 -33.01
N PRO A 156 9.10 15.06 -34.03
CA PRO A 156 8.22 14.33 -34.95
C PRO A 156 7.34 13.34 -34.22
N PRO A 157 6.13 13.04 -34.76
CA PRO A 157 5.23 12.09 -34.12
C PRO A 157 5.88 10.74 -33.88
N THR A 158 5.48 10.08 -32.79
CA THR A 158 5.87 8.70 -32.49
C THR A 158 5.25 7.71 -33.46
N ARG A 159 5.75 6.45 -33.52
CA ARG A 159 5.16 5.42 -34.37
C ARG A 159 3.69 5.19 -34.03
N HIS A 160 3.44 4.83 -32.75
CA HIS A 160 2.09 4.61 -32.27
C HIS A 160 1.45 5.91 -31.80
N PRO A 161 0.14 6.12 -32.04
CA PRO A 161 -0.61 7.21 -31.42
C PRO A 161 -0.57 7.12 -29.89
N ILE A 162 -0.66 8.28 -29.23
CA ILE A 162 -0.75 8.35 -27.78
C ILE A 162 -2.17 8.80 -27.40
N VAL A 163 -2.84 8.01 -26.58
CA VAL A 163 -4.11 8.37 -25.95
C VAL A 163 -3.81 9.00 -24.61
N LEU A 164 -4.34 10.18 -24.35
CA LEU A 164 -4.30 10.83 -23.06
C LEU A 164 -5.58 10.50 -22.31
N LEU A 165 -5.45 10.12 -21.05
CA LEU A 165 -6.55 9.98 -20.12
C LEU A 165 -6.20 10.78 -18.85
N ILE A 166 -6.96 11.83 -18.60
CA ILE A 166 -6.92 12.52 -17.31
C ILE A 166 -8.29 12.30 -16.71
N ASP A 167 -8.37 11.35 -15.80
CA ASP A 167 -9.63 10.81 -15.32
C ASP A 167 -10.05 11.35 -13.95
N GLU A 168 -11.29 11.04 -13.55
CA GLU A 168 -11.93 11.49 -12.32
C GLU A 168 -12.40 10.28 -11.53
N GLY A 169 -12.25 10.33 -10.22
CA GLY A 169 -12.78 9.30 -9.33
C GLY A 169 -11.83 8.13 -9.09
N GLU A 170 -10.52 8.33 -9.24
CA GLU A 170 -9.51 7.39 -8.80
C GLU A 170 -9.65 7.15 -7.30
N GLU A 171 -9.68 8.23 -6.51
CA GLU A 171 -9.82 8.26 -5.05
C GLU A 171 -11.15 7.67 -4.56
N ALA A 172 -12.12 7.65 -5.43
CA ALA A 172 -13.44 7.05 -5.22
C ALA A 172 -13.49 5.55 -5.52
N GLY A 173 -12.41 4.98 -6.07
CA GLY A 173 -12.31 3.56 -6.42
C GLY A 173 -12.12 3.31 -7.91
N LEU A 174 -11.26 4.09 -8.56
CA LEU A 174 -10.80 3.94 -9.94
C LEU A 174 -11.96 4.11 -10.95
N LEU A 175 -12.93 4.98 -10.64
CA LEU A 175 -14.19 5.04 -11.40
C LEU A 175 -13.96 5.53 -12.83
N GLY A 176 -13.08 6.52 -13.03
CA GLY A 176 -12.73 7.08 -14.32
C GLY A 176 -12.00 6.09 -15.21
N ALA A 177 -10.98 5.42 -14.69
CA ALA A 177 -10.26 4.38 -15.40
C ALA A 177 -11.19 3.22 -15.80
N ARG A 178 -12.10 2.79 -14.91
CA ARG A 178 -13.13 1.77 -15.20
C ARG A 178 -14.07 2.22 -16.32
N LEU A 179 -14.54 3.47 -16.26
CA LEU A 179 -15.39 4.04 -17.30
C LEU A 179 -14.68 4.04 -18.67
N PHE A 180 -13.41 4.49 -18.68
CA PHE A 180 -12.62 4.55 -19.91
C PHE A 180 -12.41 3.15 -20.48
N ALA A 181 -11.87 2.23 -19.69
CA ALA A 181 -11.53 0.88 -20.15
C ALA A 181 -12.76 0.09 -20.64
N ALA A 182 -13.93 0.26 -19.99
CA ALA A 182 -15.13 -0.48 -20.33
C ALA A 182 -15.93 0.12 -21.50
N ARG A 183 -15.91 1.45 -21.70
CA ARG A 183 -16.89 2.12 -22.55
C ARG A 183 -16.31 3.11 -23.59
N HIS A 184 -15.04 3.54 -23.44
CA HIS A 184 -14.49 4.50 -24.41
C HIS A 184 -14.07 3.82 -25.72
N PRO A 185 -14.44 4.36 -26.89
CA PRO A 185 -14.10 3.73 -28.19
C PRO A 185 -12.60 3.55 -28.43
N LEU A 186 -11.75 4.44 -27.88
CA LEU A 186 -10.29 4.36 -28.02
C LEU A 186 -9.68 3.24 -27.15
N ALA A 187 -10.34 2.79 -26.09
CA ALA A 187 -9.80 1.78 -25.17
C ALA A 187 -9.45 0.46 -25.88
N ARG A 188 -10.22 0.05 -26.91
CA ARG A 188 -9.96 -1.17 -27.69
C ARG A 188 -8.63 -1.18 -28.44
N TYR A 189 -8.08 -0.01 -28.72
CA TYR A 189 -6.81 0.14 -29.45
C TYR A 189 -5.62 0.30 -28.50
N VAL A 190 -5.85 0.54 -27.22
CA VAL A 190 -4.78 0.63 -26.23
C VAL A 190 -4.17 -0.75 -26.01
N LYS A 191 -2.84 -0.84 -26.11
CA LYS A 191 -2.04 -2.05 -25.87
C LYS A 191 -1.07 -1.88 -24.71
N ALA A 192 -0.65 -0.65 -24.45
CA ALA A 192 0.23 -0.34 -23.34
C ALA A 192 -0.18 0.96 -22.66
N ALA A 193 0.18 1.11 -21.38
CA ALA A 193 -0.14 2.26 -20.57
C ALA A 193 1.08 2.74 -19.76
N VAL A 194 1.18 4.05 -19.61
CA VAL A 194 2.04 4.73 -18.63
C VAL A 194 1.12 5.46 -17.67
N ASN A 195 1.09 5.04 -16.43
CA ASN A 195 0.32 5.66 -15.37
C ASN A 195 1.23 6.43 -14.44
N LEU A 196 0.83 7.63 -14.09
CA LEU A 196 1.49 8.47 -13.10
C LEU A 196 0.59 8.61 -11.88
N ASP A 197 1.22 8.61 -10.70
CA ASP A 197 0.53 8.68 -9.43
C ASP A 197 1.51 9.20 -8.35
N ALA A 198 1.06 9.49 -7.16
CA ALA A 198 1.91 9.86 -6.04
C ALA A 198 1.44 9.23 -4.73
N ARG A 199 2.39 8.88 -3.87
CA ARG A 199 2.10 8.43 -2.51
C ARG A 199 2.88 9.25 -1.49
N GLY A 200 2.61 10.53 -1.50
CA GLY A 200 3.29 11.51 -0.68
C GLY A 200 3.64 12.76 -1.46
N THR A 201 4.39 13.66 -0.84
CA THR A 201 4.64 15.00 -1.41
C THR A 201 6.06 15.16 -1.97
N SER A 202 6.91 14.13 -1.87
CA SER A 202 8.33 14.24 -2.22
C SER A 202 8.97 12.86 -2.43
N GLY A 203 10.30 12.84 -2.60
CA GLY A 203 11.09 11.62 -2.69
C GLY A 203 11.31 11.11 -4.10
N ALA A 204 12.01 9.99 -4.23
CA ALA A 204 12.32 9.44 -5.54
C ALA A 204 11.09 8.82 -6.21
N SER A 205 10.97 9.05 -7.51
CA SER A 205 9.99 8.37 -8.34
C SER A 205 10.45 6.94 -8.65
N LEU A 206 9.58 5.98 -8.37
CA LEU A 206 9.80 4.55 -8.55
C LEU A 206 8.91 4.02 -9.68
N LEU A 207 9.45 3.16 -10.51
CA LEU A 207 8.64 2.21 -11.26
C LEU A 207 8.31 1.05 -10.32
N PHE A 208 7.12 1.07 -9.72
CA PHE A 208 6.76 0.10 -8.67
C PHE A 208 5.85 -1.03 -9.17
N GLU A 209 5.19 -0.84 -10.30
CA GLU A 209 4.31 -1.85 -10.92
C GLU A 209 4.50 -1.87 -12.44
N THR A 210 4.35 -3.06 -13.04
CA THR A 210 4.44 -3.28 -14.49
C THR A 210 3.33 -4.23 -14.95
N GLY A 211 3.15 -4.31 -16.27
CA GLY A 211 2.33 -5.37 -16.89
C GLY A 211 2.93 -6.77 -16.65
N THR A 212 2.22 -7.79 -17.09
CA THR A 212 2.55 -9.21 -16.85
C THR A 212 3.80 -9.69 -17.58
N ASP A 213 4.06 -9.19 -18.81
CA ASP A 213 5.24 -9.50 -19.62
C ASP A 213 6.41 -8.58 -19.32
N ASN A 214 6.72 -8.45 -18.03
CA ASN A 214 7.67 -7.47 -17.51
C ASN A 214 9.11 -7.68 -17.98
N ALA A 215 9.50 -8.85 -18.46
CA ALA A 215 10.84 -9.08 -19.00
C ALA A 215 11.13 -8.19 -20.23
N TRP A 216 10.14 -8.03 -21.11
CA TRP A 216 10.21 -7.12 -22.26
C TRP A 216 10.14 -5.66 -21.79
N LEU A 217 9.15 -5.31 -20.97
CA LEU A 217 8.96 -3.95 -20.45
C LEU A 217 10.19 -3.39 -19.75
N ILE A 218 10.76 -4.16 -18.80
CA ILE A 218 11.98 -3.75 -18.07
C ILE A 218 13.16 -3.65 -19.04
N GLY A 219 13.16 -4.42 -20.12
CA GLY A 219 14.12 -4.26 -21.20
C GLY A 219 14.05 -2.89 -21.85
N LEU A 220 12.87 -2.48 -22.26
CA LEU A 220 12.64 -1.14 -22.82
C LEU A 220 13.03 -0.05 -21.82
N TYR A 221 12.55 -0.16 -20.57
CA TYR A 221 12.82 0.80 -19.52
C TYR A 221 14.32 0.97 -19.25
N ALA A 222 15.05 -0.14 -19.15
CA ALA A 222 16.50 -0.13 -18.90
C ALA A 222 17.32 0.54 -20.01
N HIS A 223 16.82 0.50 -21.25
CA HIS A 223 17.48 1.16 -22.38
C HIS A 223 17.09 2.64 -22.51
N ALA A 224 15.88 3.00 -22.05
CA ALA A 224 15.37 4.35 -22.19
C ALA A 224 15.93 5.34 -21.17
N LEU A 225 16.45 4.86 -20.04
CA LEU A 225 16.81 5.68 -18.89
C LEU A 225 18.20 5.38 -18.36
N THR A 226 18.93 6.45 -18.03
CA THR A 226 20.24 6.38 -17.36
C THR A 226 20.14 6.26 -15.84
N ARG A 227 18.98 6.63 -15.29
CA ARG A 227 18.68 6.54 -13.84
C ARG A 227 17.27 6.00 -13.65
N ALA A 228 17.20 4.76 -13.19
CA ALA A 228 15.96 4.05 -13.01
C ALA A 228 15.94 3.39 -11.63
N LEU A 229 14.91 3.63 -10.86
CA LEU A 229 14.64 2.99 -9.58
C LEU A 229 13.47 2.04 -9.76
N THR A 230 13.76 0.74 -9.68
CA THR A 230 12.75 -0.30 -9.88
C THR A 230 13.17 -1.63 -9.26
N ASN A 231 12.20 -2.39 -8.79
CA ASN A 231 12.46 -3.68 -8.18
C ASN A 231 11.22 -4.57 -8.25
N SER A 232 11.36 -5.81 -8.68
CA SER A 232 10.26 -6.76 -8.75
C SER A 232 9.60 -7.08 -7.39
N VAL A 233 10.30 -6.83 -6.29
CA VAL A 233 9.74 -6.97 -4.92
C VAL A 233 8.75 -5.85 -4.61
N TYR A 234 8.90 -4.64 -5.19
CA TYR A 234 7.93 -3.56 -4.98
C TYR A 234 6.55 -3.98 -5.47
N TYR A 235 6.47 -4.51 -6.69
CA TYR A 235 5.24 -5.03 -7.25
C TYR A 235 4.65 -6.16 -6.38
N THR A 236 5.49 -7.09 -5.94
CA THR A 236 5.04 -8.18 -5.06
C THR A 236 4.51 -7.67 -3.73
N ALA A 237 5.19 -6.70 -3.10
CA ALA A 237 4.74 -6.07 -1.86
C ALA A 237 3.44 -5.30 -2.07
N TYR A 238 3.32 -4.56 -3.19
CA TYR A 238 2.12 -3.82 -3.55
C TYR A 238 0.90 -4.73 -3.70
N GLN A 239 1.05 -5.88 -4.37
CA GLN A 239 -0.03 -6.86 -4.52
C GLN A 239 -0.52 -7.48 -3.19
N LEU A 240 0.32 -7.47 -2.15
CA LEU A 240 -0.05 -7.95 -0.80
C LEU A 240 -0.76 -6.87 0.03
N THR A 241 -0.79 -5.62 -0.45
CA THR A 241 -1.50 -4.52 0.20
C THR A 241 -2.87 -4.31 -0.46
N PRO A 242 -3.85 -3.75 0.26
CA PRO A 242 -5.18 -3.47 -0.29
C PRO A 242 -5.21 -2.15 -1.10
N HIS A 243 -4.09 -1.77 -1.70
CA HIS A 243 -3.98 -0.58 -2.53
C HIS A 243 -4.19 -0.92 -4.00
N ALA A 244 -4.77 0.00 -4.74
CA ALA A 244 -4.94 -0.06 -6.18
C ALA A 244 -4.75 1.35 -6.75
N THR A 245 -4.40 1.45 -8.03
CA THR A 245 -4.35 2.66 -8.84
C THR A 245 -5.05 2.39 -10.15
N ASP A 246 -5.24 3.38 -10.99
CA ASP A 246 -5.84 3.21 -12.32
C ASP A 246 -5.12 2.15 -13.16
N PHE A 247 -3.80 2.00 -12.98
CA PHE A 247 -3.05 0.95 -13.64
C PHE A 247 -3.54 -0.46 -13.31
N SER A 248 -4.17 -0.66 -12.15
CA SER A 248 -4.78 -1.95 -11.80
C SER A 248 -5.94 -2.30 -12.76
N VAL A 249 -6.71 -1.29 -13.18
CA VAL A 249 -7.77 -1.43 -14.18
C VAL A 249 -7.16 -1.70 -15.56
N PHE A 250 -6.13 -0.95 -15.95
CA PHE A 250 -5.45 -1.11 -17.23
C PHE A 250 -4.82 -2.49 -17.37
N ARG A 251 -4.18 -2.97 -16.33
CA ARG A 251 -3.62 -4.32 -16.28
C ARG A 251 -4.69 -5.40 -16.35
N ALA A 252 -5.84 -5.20 -15.70
CA ALA A 252 -6.99 -6.12 -15.77
C ALA A 252 -7.60 -6.16 -17.18
N ALA A 253 -7.52 -5.05 -17.93
CA ALA A 253 -7.89 -4.99 -19.35
C ALA A 253 -6.86 -5.66 -20.27
N GLY A 254 -5.74 -6.17 -19.75
CA GLY A 254 -4.70 -6.85 -20.52
C GLY A 254 -3.62 -5.94 -21.08
N TRP A 255 -3.64 -4.63 -20.74
CA TRP A 255 -2.65 -3.69 -21.27
C TRP A 255 -1.32 -3.84 -20.52
N GLN A 256 -0.24 -3.81 -21.29
CA GLN A 256 1.11 -3.81 -20.72
C GLN A 256 1.50 -2.40 -20.30
N GLY A 257 2.58 -2.22 -19.54
CA GLY A 257 3.04 -0.86 -19.28
C GLY A 257 3.71 -0.66 -17.92
N PHE A 258 3.72 0.61 -17.52
CA PHE A 258 4.48 1.12 -16.38
C PHE A 258 3.60 1.96 -15.47
N ASN A 259 3.74 1.74 -14.16
CA ASN A 259 3.11 2.54 -13.13
C ASN A 259 4.17 3.21 -12.25
N PHE A 260 4.18 4.54 -12.27
CA PHE A 260 5.14 5.36 -11.55
C PHE A 260 4.50 6.06 -10.38
N ALA A 261 5.17 6.06 -9.22
CA ALA A 261 4.83 6.94 -8.12
C ALA A 261 6.10 7.38 -7.40
N TYR A 262 6.16 8.63 -6.96
CA TYR A 262 7.14 9.00 -5.97
C TYR A 262 6.58 8.76 -4.56
N ILE A 263 7.50 8.33 -3.68
CA ILE A 263 7.16 7.93 -2.33
C ILE A 263 8.09 8.62 -1.34
N GLY A 264 7.54 9.53 -0.60
CA GLY A 264 8.24 10.31 0.42
C GLY A 264 7.34 11.42 0.94
N GLY A 265 7.55 11.88 2.16
CA GLY A 265 6.59 12.78 2.81
C GLY A 265 5.21 12.16 3.02
N VAL A 266 5.13 10.83 3.17
CA VAL A 266 3.88 10.04 3.18
C VAL A 266 2.95 10.43 4.34
N ALA A 267 3.48 11.05 5.40
CA ALA A 267 2.65 11.57 6.48
C ALA A 267 1.68 12.66 6.02
N ARG A 268 1.96 13.32 4.89
CA ARG A 268 1.14 14.37 4.28
C ARG A 268 0.12 13.84 3.26
N TYR A 269 0.29 12.60 2.81
CA TYR A 269 -0.58 11.95 1.84
C TYR A 269 -2.02 11.88 2.33
N HIS A 270 -2.96 12.32 1.49
CA HIS A 270 -4.40 12.40 1.77
C HIS A 270 -4.75 13.34 2.95
N THR A 271 -3.99 14.40 3.12
CA THR A 271 -4.20 15.44 4.15
C THR A 271 -4.18 16.85 3.54
N PRO A 272 -4.56 17.88 4.28
CA PRO A 272 -4.43 19.27 3.82
C PRO A 272 -2.98 19.70 3.52
N LEU A 273 -1.99 18.93 3.96
CA LEU A 273 -0.57 19.21 3.71
C LEU A 273 -0.08 18.65 2.35
N ASP A 274 -0.94 18.00 1.58
CA ASP A 274 -0.66 17.74 0.16
C ASP A 274 -1.01 18.98 -0.68
N ASP A 275 -0.28 20.04 -0.44
CA ASP A 275 -0.44 21.38 -1.02
C ASP A 275 0.77 21.78 -1.87
N LEU A 276 0.67 22.93 -2.53
CA LEU A 276 1.73 23.48 -3.37
C LEU A 276 3.05 23.78 -2.62
N ALA A 277 2.99 24.07 -1.31
CA ALA A 277 4.18 24.36 -0.52
C ALA A 277 5.02 23.11 -0.26
N HIS A 278 4.38 21.94 -0.24
CA HIS A 278 5.03 20.67 0.04
C HIS A 278 5.33 19.84 -1.21
N ALA A 279 4.78 20.19 -2.38
CA ALA A 279 5.09 19.51 -3.65
C ALA A 279 6.55 19.73 -4.04
N ASP A 280 7.34 18.64 -4.12
CA ASP A 280 8.77 18.71 -4.43
C ASP A 280 9.02 18.75 -5.95
N PRO A 281 9.53 19.87 -6.51
CA PRO A 281 9.81 19.96 -7.95
C PRO A 281 10.85 18.95 -8.45
N ARG A 282 11.68 18.39 -7.57
CA ARG A 282 12.67 17.36 -7.93
C ARG A 282 11.96 16.03 -8.19
N SER A 283 10.95 15.70 -7.39
CA SER A 283 10.13 14.49 -7.54
C SER A 283 9.32 14.54 -8.82
N VAL A 284 8.62 15.66 -9.07
CA VAL A 284 7.87 15.92 -10.31
C VAL A 284 8.79 15.84 -11.53
N GLY A 285 9.99 16.46 -11.45
CA GLY A 285 10.98 16.43 -12.50
C GLY A 285 11.49 15.03 -12.83
N GLN A 286 11.75 14.22 -11.81
CA GLN A 286 12.19 12.83 -11.99
C GLN A 286 11.08 11.97 -12.60
N GLN A 287 9.86 12.03 -12.06
CA GLN A 287 8.71 11.26 -12.55
C GLN A 287 8.39 11.61 -13.99
N GLY A 288 8.26 12.90 -14.32
CA GLY A 288 7.94 13.32 -15.69
C GLY A 288 9.04 12.95 -16.69
N THR A 289 10.33 13.04 -16.32
CA THR A 289 11.44 12.58 -17.16
C THR A 289 11.39 11.08 -17.41
N GLN A 290 11.10 10.28 -16.38
CA GLN A 290 10.96 8.82 -16.48
C GLN A 290 9.76 8.45 -17.35
N ALA A 291 8.62 9.09 -17.12
CA ALA A 291 7.40 8.84 -17.88
C ALA A 291 7.55 9.20 -19.36
N LEU A 292 8.14 10.36 -19.69
CA LEU A 292 8.40 10.77 -21.06
C LEU A 292 9.30 9.77 -21.80
N ALA A 293 10.37 9.31 -21.15
CA ALA A 293 11.29 8.34 -21.73
C ALA A 293 10.61 6.96 -21.92
N ALA A 294 9.87 6.49 -20.93
CA ALA A 294 9.12 5.24 -21.00
C ALA A 294 8.02 5.28 -22.07
N LEU A 295 7.29 6.39 -22.15
CA LEU A 295 6.24 6.60 -23.15
C LEU A 295 6.81 6.59 -24.57
N ARG A 296 7.94 7.30 -24.80
CA ARG A 296 8.63 7.28 -26.10
C ARG A 296 9.12 5.90 -26.48
N ALA A 297 9.67 5.16 -25.51
CA ALA A 297 10.13 3.79 -25.75
C ALA A 297 8.97 2.86 -26.12
N LEU A 298 7.85 2.92 -25.41
CA LEU A 298 6.65 2.15 -25.75
C LEU A 298 6.06 2.56 -27.09
N ALA A 299 5.92 3.86 -27.35
CA ALA A 299 5.33 4.37 -28.59
C ALA A 299 6.20 4.12 -29.84
N ALA A 300 7.45 3.71 -29.66
CA ALA A 300 8.34 3.28 -30.75
C ALA A 300 8.47 1.75 -30.88
N ALA A 301 8.04 0.99 -29.85
CA ALA A 301 8.24 -0.45 -29.78
C ALA A 301 7.19 -1.23 -30.58
N GLU A 302 7.42 -2.55 -30.72
CA GLU A 302 6.39 -3.50 -31.14
C GLU A 302 5.51 -3.84 -29.92
N LEU A 303 4.21 -3.50 -30.01
CA LEU A 303 3.30 -3.60 -28.87
C LEU A 303 2.60 -4.96 -28.75
N ILE A 304 2.52 -5.73 -29.82
CA ILE A 304 1.79 -7.01 -29.87
C ILE A 304 2.77 -8.18 -29.94
N ASP A 305 3.67 -8.18 -30.91
CA ASP A 305 4.57 -9.30 -31.19
C ASP A 305 5.87 -9.23 -30.38
N HIS A 306 5.76 -8.98 -29.08
CA HIS A 306 6.90 -8.98 -28.17
C HIS A 306 7.10 -10.36 -27.52
N PRO A 307 8.34 -10.76 -27.17
CA PRO A 307 8.56 -12.02 -26.47
C PRO A 307 7.85 -12.05 -25.12
N PRO A 308 6.98 -13.05 -24.87
CA PRO A 308 6.32 -13.19 -23.59
C PRO A 308 7.31 -13.59 -22.50
N GLY A 309 7.05 -13.19 -21.28
CA GLY A 309 7.80 -13.70 -20.14
C GLY A 309 7.91 -12.72 -18.97
N ALA A 310 8.13 -13.32 -17.82
CA ALA A 310 8.34 -12.60 -16.57
C ALA A 310 9.82 -12.67 -16.13
N ALA A 311 10.29 -11.62 -15.50
CA ALA A 311 11.62 -11.54 -14.92
C ALA A 311 11.57 -11.09 -13.46
N ALA A 312 12.52 -11.55 -12.66
CA ALA A 312 12.93 -10.85 -11.46
C ALA A 312 13.92 -9.76 -11.88
N TYR A 313 13.79 -8.58 -11.30
CA TYR A 313 14.66 -7.46 -11.64
C TYR A 313 14.88 -6.55 -10.42
N PHE A 314 16.00 -5.86 -10.44
CA PHE A 314 16.36 -4.87 -9.42
C PHE A 314 17.32 -3.86 -9.98
N ASP A 315 17.29 -2.65 -9.45
CA ASP A 315 18.29 -1.66 -9.75
C ASP A 315 19.51 -1.76 -8.83
N VAL A 316 20.67 -1.41 -9.35
CA VAL A 316 21.90 -1.25 -8.59
C VAL A 316 22.11 0.23 -8.35
N PHE A 317 21.60 0.72 -7.20
CA PHE A 317 21.66 2.13 -6.79
C PHE A 317 21.19 3.12 -7.87
N GLY A 318 20.13 2.77 -8.59
CA GLY A 318 19.54 3.59 -9.65
C GLY A 318 20.36 3.74 -10.92
N ARG A 319 21.51 3.05 -11.08
CA ARG A 319 22.43 3.23 -12.20
C ARG A 319 22.32 2.15 -13.27
N MET A 320 21.91 0.96 -12.89
CA MET A 320 21.79 -0.20 -13.76
C MET A 320 20.65 -1.08 -13.30
N ILE A 321 19.91 -1.64 -14.23
CA ILE A 321 18.89 -2.65 -13.95
C ILE A 321 19.43 -4.02 -14.32
N VAL A 322 19.43 -4.93 -13.35
CA VAL A 322 19.69 -6.35 -13.55
C VAL A 322 18.39 -7.07 -13.80
N ARG A 323 18.30 -7.86 -14.86
CA ARG A 323 17.14 -8.67 -15.24
C ARG A 323 17.47 -10.14 -15.24
N LEU A 324 16.67 -10.94 -14.59
CA LEU A 324 16.82 -12.39 -14.47
C LEU A 324 15.51 -13.04 -14.93
N PRO A 325 15.43 -13.58 -16.16
CA PRO A 325 14.22 -14.25 -16.64
C PRO A 325 13.81 -15.36 -15.65
N LEU A 326 12.55 -15.39 -15.22
CA LEU A 326 12.08 -16.37 -14.24
C LEU A 326 12.19 -17.79 -14.76
N ALA A 327 12.04 -17.99 -16.07
CA ALA A 327 12.25 -19.28 -16.72
C ALA A 327 13.67 -19.84 -16.50
N ALA A 328 14.67 -18.98 -16.42
CA ALA A 328 16.06 -19.35 -16.11
C ALA A 328 16.36 -19.31 -14.61
N LEU A 329 15.85 -18.34 -13.89
CA LEU A 329 16.14 -18.13 -12.47
C LEU A 329 15.61 -19.28 -11.60
N ARG A 330 14.41 -19.82 -11.89
CA ARG A 330 13.85 -20.94 -11.16
C ARG A 330 14.75 -22.19 -11.18
N PRO A 331 15.13 -22.76 -12.34
CA PRO A 331 16.04 -23.90 -12.36
C PRO A 331 17.44 -23.53 -11.85
N ALA A 332 17.92 -22.29 -12.07
CA ALA A 332 19.21 -21.85 -11.55
C ALA A 332 19.25 -21.80 -10.00
N ALA A 333 18.14 -21.48 -9.34
CA ALA A 333 18.06 -21.51 -7.88
C ALA A 333 18.16 -22.95 -7.33
N TRP A 334 17.52 -23.91 -7.98
CA TRP A 334 17.64 -25.33 -7.62
C TRP A 334 19.04 -25.88 -7.93
N LEU A 335 19.62 -25.47 -9.04
CA LEU A 335 21.01 -25.84 -9.35
C LEU A 335 21.98 -25.27 -8.31
N LEU A 336 21.79 -24.00 -7.90
CA LEU A 336 22.58 -23.41 -6.82
C LEU A 336 22.48 -24.22 -5.53
N TRP A 337 21.26 -24.62 -5.17
CA TRP A 337 21.02 -25.46 -3.99
C TRP A 337 21.75 -26.81 -4.08
N ALA A 338 21.67 -27.49 -5.22
CA ALA A 338 22.39 -28.75 -5.44
C ALA A 338 23.91 -28.55 -5.41
N LEU A 339 24.41 -27.47 -6.01
CA LEU A 339 25.85 -27.14 -5.98
C LEU A 339 26.31 -26.81 -4.55
N ALA A 340 25.54 -26.05 -3.78
CA ALA A 340 25.86 -25.74 -2.39
C ALA A 340 26.01 -27.03 -1.54
N ILE A 341 25.08 -27.98 -1.71
CA ILE A 341 25.16 -29.30 -1.05
C ILE A 341 26.35 -30.10 -1.56
N GLY A 342 26.55 -30.17 -2.87
CA GLY A 342 27.63 -30.95 -3.49
C GLY A 342 29.02 -30.45 -3.10
N VAL A 343 29.25 -29.14 -3.16
CA VAL A 343 30.54 -28.52 -2.75
C VAL A 343 30.77 -28.69 -1.25
N SER A 344 29.75 -28.45 -0.41
CA SER A 344 29.87 -28.65 1.03
C SER A 344 30.15 -30.14 1.37
N GLY A 345 29.47 -31.09 0.73
CA GLY A 345 29.69 -32.51 0.87
C GLY A 345 31.10 -32.95 0.43
N LEU A 346 31.63 -32.37 -0.66
CA LEU A 346 33.00 -32.61 -1.12
C LEU A 346 34.01 -32.07 -0.09
N LEU A 347 33.78 -30.88 0.46
CA LEU A 347 34.61 -30.33 1.51
C LEU A 347 34.57 -31.12 2.80
N VAL A 348 33.44 -31.71 3.16
CA VAL A 348 33.32 -32.65 4.28
C VAL A 348 34.13 -33.92 4.01
N ARG A 349 34.01 -34.53 2.81
CA ARG A 349 34.76 -35.74 2.43
C ARG A 349 36.26 -35.53 2.41
N ARG A 350 36.72 -34.30 2.10
CA ARG A 350 38.12 -33.89 2.13
C ARG A 350 38.62 -33.51 3.52
N GLY A 351 37.80 -33.58 4.55
CA GLY A 351 38.17 -33.23 5.92
C GLY A 351 38.33 -31.71 6.15
N VAL A 352 37.96 -30.84 5.18
CA VAL A 352 38.02 -29.38 5.32
C VAL A 352 36.91 -28.88 6.23
N LEU A 353 35.73 -29.46 6.12
CA LEU A 353 34.56 -29.16 6.94
C LEU A 353 34.16 -30.34 7.81
N ARG A 354 33.68 -30.07 9.02
CA ARG A 354 33.11 -31.08 9.92
C ARG A 354 31.58 -30.97 9.85
N LEU A 355 30.90 -32.02 9.40
CA LEU A 355 29.45 -32.03 9.21
C LEU A 355 28.68 -31.58 10.48
N PRO A 356 29.02 -32.09 11.71
CA PRO A 356 28.36 -31.60 12.93
C PRO A 356 28.53 -30.11 13.18
N ALA A 357 29.70 -29.55 12.83
CA ALA A 357 29.95 -28.10 12.99
C ALA A 357 29.19 -27.27 11.95
N VAL A 358 29.01 -27.76 10.70
CA VAL A 358 28.15 -27.09 9.71
C VAL A 358 26.69 -27.13 10.16
N ALA A 359 26.21 -28.28 10.68
CA ALA A 359 24.85 -28.40 11.22
C ALA A 359 24.63 -27.47 12.42
N ALA A 360 25.60 -27.41 13.35
CA ALA A 360 25.54 -26.50 14.49
C ALA A 360 25.51 -25.02 14.04
N ALA A 361 26.33 -24.66 13.03
CA ALA A 361 26.29 -23.31 12.44
C ALA A 361 24.93 -23.01 11.81
N GLY A 362 24.32 -23.95 11.07
CA GLY A 362 22.96 -23.83 10.53
C GLY A 362 21.92 -23.62 11.61
N ALA A 363 21.98 -24.39 12.72
CA ALA A 363 21.10 -24.20 13.86
C ALA A 363 21.26 -22.82 14.53
N VAL A 364 22.49 -22.29 14.64
CA VAL A 364 22.75 -20.94 15.13
C VAL A 364 22.10 -19.89 14.21
N LEU A 365 22.22 -20.03 12.88
CA LEU A 365 21.62 -19.11 11.93
C LEU A 365 20.08 -19.14 11.96
N LEU A 366 19.48 -20.32 12.04
CA LEU A 366 18.03 -20.47 12.17
C LEU A 366 17.52 -19.89 13.50
N GLY A 367 18.19 -20.21 14.61
CA GLY A 367 17.87 -19.64 15.91
C GLY A 367 18.00 -18.13 15.94
N ALA A 368 19.01 -17.58 15.27
CA ALA A 368 19.22 -16.14 15.11
C ALA A 368 18.09 -15.50 14.29
N GLY A 369 17.61 -16.14 13.23
CA GLY A 369 16.48 -15.68 12.44
C GLY A 369 15.19 -15.60 13.28
N VAL A 370 14.90 -16.65 14.04
CA VAL A 370 13.76 -16.68 14.98
C VAL A 370 13.91 -15.57 16.05
N LEU A 371 15.09 -15.46 16.64
CA LEU A 371 15.36 -14.46 17.68
C LEU A 371 15.25 -13.03 17.14
N ALA A 372 15.65 -12.78 15.87
CA ALA A 372 15.51 -11.48 15.23
C ALA A 372 14.05 -11.10 15.01
N CYS A 373 13.22 -12.04 14.54
CA CYS A 373 11.78 -11.83 14.41
C CYS A 373 11.15 -11.55 15.77
N CYS A 374 11.37 -12.41 16.77
CA CYS A 374 10.84 -12.22 18.11
C CYS A 374 11.36 -10.93 18.77
N GLY A 375 12.65 -10.63 18.61
CA GLY A 375 13.28 -9.42 19.14
C GLY A 375 12.75 -8.16 18.50
N GLY A 376 12.54 -8.17 17.20
CA GLY A 376 11.95 -7.07 16.44
C GLY A 376 10.52 -6.77 16.90
N GLU A 377 9.66 -7.81 16.96
CA GLU A 377 8.29 -7.66 17.47
C GLU A 377 8.27 -7.20 18.93
N THR A 378 9.14 -7.78 19.77
CA THR A 378 9.27 -7.34 21.18
C THR A 378 9.65 -5.87 21.26
N LEU A 379 10.60 -5.41 20.45
CA LEU A 379 11.00 -4.00 20.42
C LEU A 379 9.82 -3.10 20.00
N VAL A 380 9.04 -3.49 18.97
CA VAL A 380 7.81 -2.76 18.58
C VAL A 380 6.84 -2.67 19.74
N VAL A 381 6.57 -3.79 20.43
CA VAL A 381 5.66 -3.82 21.59
C VAL A 381 6.16 -2.92 22.72
N VAL A 382 7.46 -2.97 23.04
CA VAL A 382 8.08 -2.13 24.07
C VAL A 382 8.00 -0.65 23.69
N LEU A 383 8.34 -0.28 22.46
CA LEU A 383 8.29 1.11 22.00
C LEU A 383 6.85 1.65 21.97
N ARG A 384 5.85 0.81 21.67
CA ARG A 384 4.44 1.16 21.81
C ARG A 384 4.03 1.35 23.28
N ALA A 385 4.46 0.46 24.17
CA ALA A 385 4.20 0.59 25.61
C ALA A 385 4.83 1.86 26.20
N LEU A 386 6.02 2.23 25.70
CA LEU A 386 6.72 3.47 26.05
C LEU A 386 6.17 4.72 25.34
N ARG A 387 5.14 4.56 24.49
CA ARG A 387 4.50 5.65 23.72
C ARG A 387 5.44 6.33 22.71
N VAL A 388 6.46 5.66 22.27
CA VAL A 388 7.38 6.09 21.20
C VAL A 388 6.84 5.75 19.82
N LEU A 389 6.04 4.69 19.72
CA LEU A 389 5.34 4.30 18.51
C LEU A 389 3.83 4.43 18.68
N PRO A 390 3.10 4.71 17.61
CA PRO A 390 1.65 4.69 17.62
C PRO A 390 1.13 3.30 18.00
N LEU A 391 -0.07 3.25 18.59
CA LEU A 391 -0.75 1.99 18.88
C LEU A 391 -1.04 1.25 17.56
N ALA A 392 -1.27 -0.04 17.66
CA ALA A 392 -1.64 -0.85 16.50
C ALA A 392 -2.91 -0.27 15.85
N GLY A 393 -2.83 0.07 14.56
CA GLY A 393 -3.90 0.71 13.80
C GLY A 393 -3.81 2.23 13.70
N GLY A 394 -2.87 2.91 14.36
CA GLY A 394 -2.62 4.34 14.15
C GLY A 394 -1.77 4.62 12.91
N ASN A 395 -1.62 5.92 12.57
CA ASN A 395 -0.78 6.34 11.46
C ASN A 395 0.63 5.72 11.59
N PRO A 396 1.06 4.88 10.64
CA PRO A 396 2.35 4.21 10.73
C PRO A 396 3.56 5.13 10.47
N PHE A 397 3.31 6.37 10.04
CA PHE A 397 4.36 7.34 9.69
C PHE A 397 4.57 8.32 10.85
N ILE A 398 5.73 8.23 11.47
CA ILE A 398 6.11 9.05 12.63
C ILE A 398 7.06 10.17 12.23
N ALA A 399 7.10 11.25 12.99
CA ALA A 399 7.90 12.45 12.67
C ALA A 399 9.42 12.19 12.66
N HIS A 400 9.90 11.30 13.53
CA HIS A 400 11.33 11.03 13.69
C HIS A 400 11.67 9.54 13.54
N PRO A 401 11.45 8.95 12.34
CA PRO A 401 11.65 7.51 12.11
C PRO A 401 13.08 7.04 12.35
N TRP A 402 14.08 7.93 12.15
CA TRP A 402 15.49 7.62 12.33
C TRP A 402 15.81 7.06 13.72
N THR A 403 15.09 7.46 14.77
CA THR A 403 15.30 6.97 16.15
C THR A 403 14.96 5.49 16.26
N VAL A 404 13.89 5.09 15.65
CA VAL A 404 13.39 3.70 15.66
C VAL A 404 14.22 2.84 14.71
N GLU A 405 14.55 3.34 13.52
CA GLU A 405 15.44 2.67 12.56
C GLU A 405 16.82 2.40 13.16
N LEU A 406 17.38 3.39 13.90
CA LEU A 406 18.64 3.23 14.62
C LEU A 406 18.53 2.18 15.73
N ALA A 407 17.41 2.13 16.46
CA ALA A 407 17.19 1.11 17.48
C ALA A 407 17.13 -0.30 16.87
N PHE A 408 16.43 -0.48 15.74
CA PHE A 408 16.37 -1.76 15.02
C PHE A 408 17.72 -2.16 14.44
N THR A 409 18.48 -1.20 13.89
CA THR A 409 19.83 -1.43 13.37
C THR A 409 20.77 -1.87 14.50
N ALA A 410 20.71 -1.20 15.65
CA ALA A 410 21.51 -1.57 16.81
C ALA A 410 21.11 -2.93 17.40
N LEU A 411 19.82 -3.26 17.45
CA LEU A 411 19.35 -4.59 17.85
C LEU A 411 19.89 -5.66 16.90
N SER A 412 19.85 -5.42 15.59
CA SER A 412 20.44 -6.33 14.58
C SER A 412 21.95 -6.51 14.80
N GLY A 413 22.66 -5.44 15.17
CA GLY A 413 24.08 -5.49 15.55
C GLY A 413 24.33 -6.34 16.80
N LEU A 414 23.48 -6.26 17.83
CA LEU A 414 23.56 -7.12 19.00
C LEU A 414 23.32 -8.59 18.68
N MET A 415 22.33 -8.87 17.83
CA MET A 415 22.07 -10.23 17.34
C MET A 415 23.29 -10.78 16.59
N LEU A 416 23.90 -9.96 15.76
CA LEU A 416 25.12 -10.29 15.03
C LEU A 416 26.28 -10.60 15.98
N ALA A 417 26.47 -9.81 17.04
CA ALA A 417 27.47 -10.06 18.06
C ALA A 417 27.22 -11.42 18.76
N LEU A 418 25.98 -11.72 19.08
CA LEU A 418 25.56 -12.99 19.68
C LEU A 418 25.82 -14.17 18.75
N ILE A 419 25.44 -14.06 17.46
CA ILE A 419 25.72 -15.08 16.43
C ILE A 419 27.23 -15.35 16.35
N ALA A 420 28.05 -14.30 16.23
CA ALA A 420 29.49 -14.43 16.12
C ALA A 420 30.11 -15.07 17.38
N GLU A 421 29.60 -14.73 18.57
CA GLU A 421 30.08 -15.29 19.83
C GLU A 421 29.72 -16.76 19.98
N ILE A 422 28.48 -17.17 19.66
CA ILE A 422 28.06 -18.59 19.70
C ILE A 422 28.79 -19.38 18.62
N ALA A 423 28.83 -18.87 17.40
CA ALA A 423 29.44 -19.55 16.25
C ALA A 423 30.91 -19.89 16.50
N ARG A 424 31.70 -18.98 17.07
CA ARG A 424 33.13 -19.24 17.35
C ARG A 424 33.38 -20.40 18.32
N HIS A 425 32.39 -20.79 19.14
CA HIS A 425 32.49 -21.90 20.08
C HIS A 425 32.08 -23.25 19.44
N VAL A 426 31.20 -23.22 18.41
CA VAL A 426 30.64 -24.44 17.84
C VAL A 426 31.16 -24.78 16.47
N CYS A 427 31.74 -23.81 15.72
CA CYS A 427 32.22 -24.03 14.35
C CYS A 427 33.41 -23.13 13.98
N GLY A 428 34.09 -23.47 12.91
CA GLY A 428 35.14 -22.66 12.29
C GLY A 428 34.58 -21.69 11.24
N PHE A 429 35.49 -20.91 10.66
CA PHE A 429 35.14 -19.94 9.64
C PHE A 429 34.42 -20.55 8.43
N TRP A 430 35.02 -21.64 7.87
CA TRP A 430 34.50 -22.29 6.66
C TRP A 430 33.20 -23.05 6.92
N GLU A 431 33.02 -23.61 8.13
CA GLU A 431 31.74 -24.25 8.51
C GLU A 431 30.60 -23.21 8.60
N LEU A 432 30.83 -22.05 9.23
CA LEU A 432 29.82 -20.98 9.27
C LEU A 432 29.56 -20.43 7.85
N PHE A 433 30.62 -20.24 7.06
CA PHE A 433 30.50 -19.79 5.68
C PHE A 433 29.67 -20.77 4.82
N ALA A 434 29.94 -22.08 4.95
CA ALA A 434 29.17 -23.11 4.26
C ALA A 434 27.70 -23.14 4.72
N ALA A 435 27.43 -22.99 6.02
CA ALA A 435 26.08 -22.88 6.54
C ALA A 435 25.33 -21.66 5.99
N CYS A 436 25.96 -20.48 5.93
CA CYS A 436 25.39 -19.29 5.31
C CYS A 436 25.08 -19.52 3.81
N ALA A 437 26.01 -20.14 3.06
CA ALA A 437 25.81 -20.46 1.65
C ALA A 437 24.63 -21.44 1.43
N LEU A 438 24.53 -22.50 2.25
CA LEU A 438 23.44 -23.45 2.24
C LEU A 438 22.09 -22.79 2.58
N CYS A 439 22.06 -21.93 3.60
CA CYS A 439 20.86 -21.17 3.95
C CYS A 439 20.43 -20.25 2.81
N ALA A 440 21.34 -19.50 2.21
CA ALA A 440 21.04 -18.61 1.08
C ALA A 440 20.52 -19.41 -0.13
N ALA A 441 21.18 -20.53 -0.49
CA ALA A 441 20.77 -21.38 -1.59
C ALA A 441 19.39 -22.05 -1.33
N THR A 442 19.14 -22.51 -0.10
CA THR A 442 17.83 -23.07 0.30
C THR A 442 16.74 -22.01 0.22
N LEU A 443 16.97 -20.83 0.74
CA LEU A 443 16.02 -19.73 0.68
C LEU A 443 15.75 -19.30 -0.77
N ALA A 444 16.79 -19.25 -1.63
CA ALA A 444 16.62 -18.97 -3.05
C ALA A 444 15.73 -20.00 -3.75
N ALA A 445 15.93 -21.31 -3.46
CA ALA A 445 15.12 -22.39 -4.02
C ALA A 445 13.67 -22.33 -3.54
N LEU A 446 13.43 -22.07 -2.26
CA LEU A 446 12.10 -21.91 -1.69
C LEU A 446 11.36 -20.68 -2.26
N LEU A 447 12.03 -19.52 -2.32
CA LEU A 447 11.45 -18.32 -2.92
C LEU A 447 11.18 -18.49 -4.42
N ALA A 448 12.01 -19.27 -5.13
CA ALA A 448 11.76 -19.56 -6.54
C ALA A 448 10.45 -20.36 -6.79
N LEU A 449 9.94 -21.06 -5.76
CA LEU A 449 8.64 -21.74 -5.80
C LEU A 449 7.47 -20.79 -5.50
N TRP A 450 7.59 -20.03 -4.42
CA TRP A 450 6.44 -19.31 -3.85
C TRP A 450 6.44 -17.81 -4.16
N LEU A 451 7.61 -17.21 -4.28
CA LEU A 451 7.80 -15.78 -4.52
C LEU A 451 8.95 -15.53 -5.50
N PRO A 452 8.83 -16.02 -6.75
CA PRO A 452 9.95 -16.09 -7.69
C PRO A 452 10.57 -14.73 -7.97
N ALA A 453 9.78 -13.65 -7.94
CA ALA A 453 10.26 -12.29 -8.13
C ALA A 453 11.24 -11.80 -7.03
N ALA A 454 11.24 -12.43 -5.84
CA ALA A 454 12.13 -12.11 -4.73
C ALA A 454 13.30 -13.09 -4.58
N SER A 455 13.34 -14.17 -5.37
CA SER A 455 14.33 -15.25 -5.22
C SER A 455 15.77 -14.81 -5.51
N TYR A 456 15.96 -13.72 -6.26
CA TYR A 456 17.28 -13.14 -6.53
C TYR A 456 17.97 -12.61 -5.27
N LEU A 457 17.23 -12.19 -4.24
CA LEU A 457 17.76 -11.65 -2.98
C LEU A 457 18.76 -12.60 -2.30
N PRO A 458 18.41 -13.85 -2.03
CA PRO A 458 19.39 -14.84 -1.55
C PRO A 458 20.18 -15.52 -2.66
N TRP A 459 19.70 -15.53 -3.92
CA TRP A 459 20.38 -16.20 -5.02
C TRP A 459 21.70 -15.50 -5.38
N VAL A 460 21.72 -14.16 -5.49
CA VAL A 460 22.92 -13.40 -5.85
C VAL A 460 24.07 -13.62 -4.85
N PRO A 461 23.89 -13.40 -3.53
CA PRO A 461 24.96 -13.71 -2.57
C PRO A 461 25.23 -15.21 -2.45
N GLY A 462 24.24 -16.08 -2.69
CA GLY A 462 24.40 -17.53 -2.68
C GLY A 462 25.34 -18.01 -3.78
N VAL A 463 25.21 -17.51 -5.01
CA VAL A 463 26.15 -17.81 -6.12
C VAL A 463 27.55 -17.39 -5.77
N CYS A 464 27.73 -16.16 -5.29
CA CYS A 464 29.02 -15.64 -4.85
C CYS A 464 29.64 -16.55 -3.76
N ALA A 465 28.83 -16.97 -2.78
CA ALA A 465 29.28 -17.81 -1.69
C ALA A 465 29.69 -19.23 -2.14
N VAL A 466 28.92 -19.88 -3.00
CA VAL A 466 29.21 -21.22 -3.52
C VAL A 466 30.51 -21.22 -4.34
N LEU A 467 30.72 -20.17 -5.16
CA LEU A 467 32.00 -20.03 -5.90
C LEU A 467 33.19 -19.84 -4.96
N ILE A 468 33.04 -19.10 -3.89
CA ILE A 468 34.10 -18.89 -2.88
C ILE A 468 34.36 -20.17 -2.08
N LEU A 469 33.38 -21.03 -1.85
CA LEU A 469 33.57 -22.33 -1.21
C LEU A 469 34.48 -23.28 -1.98
N LEU A 470 34.83 -22.97 -3.22
CA LEU A 470 35.84 -23.72 -3.97
C LEU A 470 37.29 -23.36 -3.56
N VAL A 471 37.49 -22.23 -2.88
CA VAL A 471 38.84 -21.76 -2.46
C VAL A 471 39.52 -22.76 -1.54
N PRO A 472 38.94 -23.28 -0.47
CA PRO A 472 39.59 -24.23 0.44
C PRO A 472 39.88 -25.59 -0.20
N LEU A 473 39.34 -25.90 -1.38
CA LEU A 473 39.71 -27.12 -2.12
C LEU A 473 41.16 -27.15 -2.61
N ARG A 474 41.83 -25.96 -2.65
CA ARG A 474 43.23 -25.87 -3.10
C ARG A 474 44.25 -26.43 -2.09
N GLY A 475 43.77 -26.83 -0.88
CA GLY A 475 44.58 -27.57 0.09
C GLY A 475 45.76 -26.81 0.72
N ARG A 476 45.93 -25.49 0.47
CA ARG A 476 46.92 -24.63 1.09
C ARG A 476 46.24 -23.83 2.19
N GLY A 477 46.87 -23.68 3.35
CA GLY A 477 46.37 -22.83 4.42
C GLY A 477 46.16 -21.38 3.91
N GLU A 478 44.87 -20.94 3.80
CA GLU A 478 44.61 -19.62 3.29
C GLU A 478 45.01 -18.56 4.30
N PRO A 479 45.64 -17.47 3.84
CA PRO A 479 45.95 -16.33 4.69
C PRO A 479 44.67 -15.64 5.18
N ALA A 480 44.77 -14.94 6.30
CA ALA A 480 43.66 -14.26 6.95
C ALA A 480 42.88 -13.31 6.02
N TRP A 481 43.61 -12.61 5.15
CA TRP A 481 42.99 -11.65 4.23
C TRP A 481 42.13 -12.28 3.15
N VAL A 482 42.38 -13.55 2.76
CA VAL A 482 41.54 -14.28 1.81
C VAL A 482 40.17 -14.58 2.45
N ARG A 483 40.14 -15.01 3.70
CA ARG A 483 38.89 -15.28 4.44
C ARG A 483 38.09 -14.01 4.69
N ASP A 484 38.79 -12.92 5.08
CA ASP A 484 38.10 -11.62 5.27
C ASP A 484 37.58 -11.09 3.93
N GLY A 485 38.37 -11.16 2.86
CA GLY A 485 37.94 -10.77 1.51
C GLY A 485 36.78 -11.58 0.98
N ALA A 486 36.76 -12.89 1.25
CA ALA A 486 35.65 -13.78 0.91
C ALA A 486 34.32 -13.34 1.59
N ALA A 487 34.38 -13.10 2.90
CA ALA A 487 33.22 -12.63 3.66
C ALA A 487 32.72 -11.26 3.18
N LEU A 488 33.66 -10.32 2.93
CA LEU A 488 33.33 -8.97 2.45
C LEU A 488 32.72 -8.97 1.04
N LEU A 489 33.18 -9.83 0.15
CA LEU A 489 32.65 -9.94 -1.22
C LEU A 489 31.19 -10.43 -1.21
N VAL A 490 30.88 -11.44 -0.40
CA VAL A 490 29.51 -11.92 -0.27
C VAL A 490 28.63 -10.88 0.45
N LEU A 491 29.16 -10.25 1.51
CA LEU A 491 28.46 -9.15 2.18
C LEU A 491 28.12 -8.01 1.21
N ALA A 492 29.07 -7.60 0.38
CA ALA A 492 28.85 -6.57 -0.64
C ALA A 492 27.71 -6.97 -1.60
N SER A 493 27.74 -8.21 -2.11
CA SER A 493 26.71 -8.71 -3.02
C SER A 493 25.32 -8.78 -2.34
N ALA A 494 25.24 -9.21 -1.07
CA ALA A 494 24.01 -9.26 -0.30
C ALA A 494 23.44 -7.85 -0.04
N LEU A 495 24.28 -6.91 0.38
CA LEU A 495 23.86 -5.53 0.64
C LEU A 495 23.47 -4.78 -0.63
N THR A 496 24.11 -5.06 -1.77
CA THR A 496 23.77 -4.46 -3.06
C THR A 496 22.33 -4.77 -3.48
N VAL A 497 21.82 -5.97 -3.18
CA VAL A 497 20.44 -6.36 -3.51
C VAL A 497 19.43 -6.06 -2.39
N ALA A 498 19.88 -5.98 -1.14
CA ALA A 498 18.98 -5.80 0.01
C ALA A 498 18.75 -4.33 0.38
N LEU A 499 19.79 -3.48 0.39
CA LEU A 499 19.66 -2.09 0.82
C LEU A 499 18.72 -1.25 -0.05
N PRO A 500 18.65 -1.41 -1.39
CA PRO A 500 17.69 -0.70 -2.21
C PRO A 500 16.21 -0.97 -1.83
N LEU A 501 15.92 -2.07 -1.16
CA LEU A 501 14.57 -2.38 -0.69
C LEU A 501 14.22 -1.69 0.62
N CYS A 502 15.19 -1.45 1.49
CA CYS A 502 14.93 -1.00 2.86
C CYS A 502 14.20 0.36 2.90
N ILE A 503 14.68 1.33 2.12
CA ILE A 503 14.11 2.68 2.11
C ILE A 503 12.69 2.70 1.55
N PRO A 504 12.41 2.17 0.32
CA PRO A 504 11.07 2.20 -0.22
C PRO A 504 10.06 1.37 0.58
N LEU A 505 10.46 0.20 1.12
CA LEU A 505 9.56 -0.60 1.97
C LEU A 505 9.18 0.16 3.24
N TYR A 506 10.13 0.86 3.86
CA TYR A 506 9.80 1.70 5.02
C TYR A 506 8.87 2.87 4.62
N LEU A 507 9.16 3.57 3.54
CA LEU A 507 8.33 4.67 3.05
C LEU A 507 6.93 4.18 2.64
N ALA A 508 6.80 2.94 2.14
CA ALA A 508 5.53 2.38 1.73
C ALA A 508 4.67 1.91 2.91
N LEU A 509 5.28 1.27 3.92
CA LEU A 509 4.60 0.54 4.99
C LEU A 509 4.72 1.23 6.36
N GLY A 510 5.68 2.14 6.52
CA GLY A 510 5.97 2.77 7.82
C GLY A 510 6.45 1.78 8.88
N VAL A 511 6.04 1.97 10.12
CA VAL A 511 6.41 1.12 11.27
C VAL A 511 6.20 -0.39 11.04
N PRO A 512 5.14 -0.87 10.38
CA PRO A 512 4.99 -2.29 10.04
C PRO A 512 6.10 -2.91 9.19
N ALA A 513 6.88 -2.09 8.46
CA ALA A 513 8.02 -2.58 7.68
C ALA A 513 9.25 -2.93 8.54
N LEU A 514 9.36 -2.42 9.76
CA LEU A 514 10.55 -2.58 10.60
C LEU A 514 10.95 -4.04 10.86
N PRO A 515 10.03 -4.98 11.19
CA PRO A 515 10.37 -6.39 11.35
C PRO A 515 10.86 -7.02 10.04
N VAL A 516 10.28 -6.65 8.89
CA VAL A 516 10.71 -7.13 7.56
C VAL A 516 12.10 -6.62 7.23
N LEU A 517 12.38 -5.35 7.54
CA LEU A 517 13.71 -4.75 7.35
C LEU A 517 14.74 -5.43 8.27
N ALA A 518 14.38 -5.68 9.53
CA ALA A 518 15.24 -6.41 10.47
C ALA A 518 15.56 -7.82 9.95
N LEU A 519 14.57 -8.55 9.41
CA LEU A 519 14.79 -9.87 8.82
C LEU A 519 15.70 -9.79 7.59
N THR A 520 15.52 -8.80 6.72
CA THR A 520 16.37 -8.57 5.53
C THR A 520 17.82 -8.31 5.96
N LEU A 521 18.03 -7.49 6.98
CA LEU A 521 19.34 -7.22 7.55
C LEU A 521 19.95 -8.48 8.18
N VAL A 522 19.17 -9.24 8.94
CA VAL A 522 19.63 -10.50 9.55
C VAL A 522 20.04 -11.53 8.50
N CYS A 523 19.33 -11.64 7.39
CA CYS A 523 19.70 -12.52 6.27
C CYS A 523 20.99 -12.05 5.55
N SER A 524 21.28 -10.75 5.54
CA SER A 524 22.45 -10.17 4.90
C SER A 524 23.67 -10.10 5.85
N LEU A 525 23.44 -9.79 7.11
CA LEU A 525 24.46 -9.55 8.12
C LEU A 525 25.23 -10.81 8.62
N PRO A 526 24.78 -12.11 8.49
CA PRO A 526 25.60 -13.26 8.87
C PRO A 526 26.97 -13.25 8.21
N TRP A 527 27.07 -12.67 7.03
CA TRP A 527 28.35 -12.47 6.32
C TRP A 527 29.31 -11.53 7.07
N LEU A 528 28.78 -10.59 7.86
CA LEU A 528 29.57 -9.74 8.76
C LEU A 528 29.94 -10.48 10.07
N ALA A 529 29.17 -11.51 10.45
CA ALA A 529 29.51 -12.36 11.61
C ALA A 529 30.85 -13.09 11.43
N LEU A 530 31.21 -13.42 10.18
CA LEU A 530 32.46 -14.09 9.85
C LEU A 530 33.71 -13.31 10.24
N PRO A 531 33.90 -12.03 9.83
CA PRO A 531 35.04 -11.22 10.30
C PRO A 531 34.91 -10.86 11.79
N LEU A 532 33.69 -10.71 12.32
CA LEU A 532 33.47 -10.43 13.75
C LEU A 532 33.89 -11.63 14.62
N MET A 533 33.55 -12.86 14.23
CA MET A 533 33.96 -14.08 14.91
C MET A 533 35.51 -14.18 15.02
N ARG A 534 36.22 -13.68 14.04
CA ARG A 534 37.70 -13.66 13.99
C ARG A 534 38.30 -12.46 14.72
N ALA A 535 37.52 -11.47 15.06
CA ALA A 535 38.02 -10.33 15.85
C ALA A 535 38.48 -10.79 17.25
N GLY A 536 39.50 -10.17 17.80
CA GLY A 536 39.98 -10.43 19.16
C GLY A 536 38.87 -10.15 20.20
N ARG A 537 39.00 -10.70 21.42
CA ARG A 537 38.02 -10.52 22.50
C ARG A 537 37.64 -9.05 22.71
N ILE A 538 38.62 -8.16 22.71
CA ILE A 538 38.41 -6.70 22.90
C ILE A 538 37.59 -6.16 21.74
N GLY A 539 37.82 -6.55 20.47
CA GLY A 539 37.10 -6.07 19.30
C GLY A 539 35.64 -6.51 19.30
N ARG A 540 35.36 -7.77 19.68
CA ARG A 540 33.97 -8.25 19.83
C ARG A 540 33.23 -7.55 20.96
N ALA A 541 33.88 -7.42 22.11
CA ALA A 541 33.31 -6.71 23.25
C ALA A 541 33.03 -5.24 22.92
N ALA A 542 33.95 -4.57 22.26
CA ALA A 542 33.77 -3.19 21.83
C ALA A 542 32.63 -3.04 20.80
N PHE A 543 32.48 -3.98 19.87
CA PHE A 543 31.36 -3.99 18.93
C PHE A 543 30.03 -4.19 19.66
N ALA A 544 29.94 -5.18 20.55
CA ALA A 544 28.72 -5.43 21.32
C ALA A 544 28.37 -4.23 22.25
N ALA A 545 29.36 -3.68 22.95
CA ALA A 545 29.16 -2.51 23.81
C ALA A 545 28.77 -1.26 23.01
N GLY A 546 29.39 -1.05 21.85
CA GLY A 546 29.05 0.06 20.96
C GLY A 546 27.62 -0.04 20.41
N THR A 547 27.21 -1.22 19.97
CA THR A 547 25.82 -1.44 19.50
C THR A 547 24.80 -1.32 20.64
N ALA A 548 25.12 -1.81 21.84
CA ALA A 548 24.26 -1.64 23.02
C ALA A 548 24.13 -0.15 23.42
N MET A 549 25.22 0.60 23.34
CA MET A 549 25.22 2.05 23.58
C MET A 549 24.34 2.77 22.54
N VAL A 550 24.49 2.43 21.26
CA VAL A 550 23.66 3.00 20.17
C VAL A 550 22.19 2.69 20.39
N LEU A 551 21.84 1.46 20.80
CA LEU A 551 20.46 1.09 21.14
C LEU A 551 19.92 1.94 22.30
N GLY A 552 20.70 2.08 23.37
CA GLY A 552 20.30 2.92 24.49
C GLY A 552 20.09 4.40 24.10
N VAL A 553 21.02 4.96 23.32
CA VAL A 553 20.91 6.34 22.80
C VAL A 553 19.69 6.48 21.88
N ALA A 554 19.45 5.52 20.99
CA ALA A 554 18.31 5.54 20.08
C ALA A 554 16.96 5.50 20.84
N VAL A 555 16.85 4.65 21.85
CA VAL A 555 15.65 4.56 22.70
C VAL A 555 15.47 5.86 23.51
N ILE A 556 16.54 6.40 24.11
CA ILE A 556 16.47 7.67 24.84
C ILE A 556 16.08 8.81 23.90
N ALA A 557 16.66 8.89 22.69
CA ALA A 557 16.27 9.88 21.70
C ALA A 557 14.79 9.75 21.32
N ALA A 558 14.33 8.52 21.06
CA ALA A 558 12.94 8.23 20.74
C ALA A 558 11.95 8.63 21.86
N LEU A 559 12.37 8.54 23.13
CA LEU A 559 11.58 9.00 24.28
C LEU A 559 11.53 10.53 24.45
N ARG A 560 12.44 11.25 23.79
CA ARG A 560 12.57 12.72 23.91
C ARG A 560 11.94 13.48 22.74
N VAL A 561 11.77 12.85 21.60
CA VAL A 561 11.17 13.48 20.41
C VAL A 561 9.66 13.19 20.38
N PRO A 562 8.84 14.11 19.86
CA PRO A 562 7.42 13.86 19.68
C PRO A 562 7.18 12.82 18.57
N VAL A 563 6.16 11.99 18.74
CA VAL A 563 5.76 10.99 17.73
C VAL A 563 5.24 11.68 16.48
N TYR A 564 4.49 12.76 16.66
CA TYR A 564 3.90 13.57 15.58
C TYR A 564 4.29 15.03 15.73
N THR A 565 4.36 15.73 14.60
CA THR A 565 4.65 17.17 14.50
C THR A 565 3.71 17.80 13.47
N ALA A 566 3.76 19.11 13.32
CA ALA A 566 2.99 19.78 12.27
C ALA A 566 3.38 19.31 10.85
N GLU A 567 4.65 18.92 10.62
CA GLU A 567 5.15 18.42 9.33
C GLU A 567 4.87 16.94 9.08
N ALA A 568 4.69 16.18 10.14
CA ALA A 568 4.30 14.76 10.11
C ALA A 568 3.19 14.53 11.14
N PRO A 569 1.96 14.95 10.85
CA PRO A 569 0.89 15.03 11.81
C PRO A 569 0.23 13.68 12.11
N GLU A 570 -0.40 13.60 13.26
CA GLU A 570 -1.38 12.56 13.55
C GLU A 570 -2.65 12.81 12.74
N ARG A 571 -3.23 11.76 12.19
CA ARG A 571 -4.53 11.82 11.54
C ARG A 571 -5.63 11.82 12.61
N LEU A 572 -6.51 12.82 12.55
CA LEU A 572 -7.59 12.98 13.52
C LEU A 572 -8.83 13.50 12.81
N GLY A 573 -9.82 12.64 12.63
CA GLY A 573 -11.13 13.02 12.09
C GLY A 573 -12.03 13.61 13.16
N MET A 574 -12.67 14.74 12.86
CA MET A 574 -13.75 15.32 13.64
C MET A 574 -15.07 15.17 12.90
N ARG A 575 -16.14 14.83 13.63
CA ARG A 575 -17.42 14.56 13.02
C ARG A 575 -18.55 15.22 13.80
N TYR A 576 -19.54 15.71 13.09
CA TYR A 576 -20.87 15.94 13.60
C TYR A 576 -21.77 14.79 13.12
N GLU A 577 -22.39 14.08 14.05
CA GLU A 577 -23.27 12.96 13.74
C GLU A 577 -24.68 13.25 14.25
N LEU A 578 -25.69 13.25 13.36
CA LEU A 578 -27.10 13.38 13.70
C LEU A 578 -27.81 12.07 13.38
N ASP A 579 -28.30 11.36 14.41
CA ASP A 579 -29.29 10.31 14.26
C ASP A 579 -30.68 10.94 14.25
N ALA A 580 -31.25 11.12 13.07
CA ALA A 580 -32.55 11.77 12.91
C ALA A 580 -33.68 10.91 13.48
N THR A 581 -33.53 9.57 13.52
CA THR A 581 -34.51 8.64 14.08
C THR A 581 -34.54 8.75 15.60
N ALA A 582 -33.40 8.76 16.26
CA ALA A 582 -33.29 8.92 17.71
C ALA A 582 -33.43 10.39 18.15
N GLY A 583 -33.28 11.35 17.26
CA GLY A 583 -33.27 12.77 17.57
C GLY A 583 -32.02 13.20 18.37
N GLN A 584 -30.94 12.46 18.27
CA GLN A 584 -29.71 12.69 19.02
C GLN A 584 -28.58 13.16 18.11
N ALA A 585 -27.76 14.06 18.61
CA ALA A 585 -26.58 14.54 17.90
C ALA A 585 -25.32 14.40 18.77
N PHE A 586 -24.18 14.14 18.11
CA PHE A 586 -22.90 13.94 18.76
C PHE A 586 -21.76 14.68 18.03
N TRP A 587 -20.86 15.25 18.82
CA TRP A 587 -19.51 15.52 18.38
C TRP A 587 -18.71 14.24 18.52
N THR A 588 -18.06 13.82 17.47
CA THR A 588 -17.29 12.56 17.46
C THR A 588 -15.85 12.83 17.02
N ILE A 589 -14.90 12.34 17.80
CA ILE A 589 -13.47 12.40 17.49
C ILE A 589 -12.99 10.98 17.17
N VAL A 590 -12.33 10.83 16.04
CA VAL A 590 -11.74 9.57 15.56
C VAL A 590 -10.23 9.77 15.44
N PRO A 591 -9.46 9.56 16.52
CA PRO A 591 -8.00 9.70 16.48
C PRO A 591 -7.36 8.40 16.00
N ASP A 592 -6.38 8.49 15.13
CA ASP A 592 -5.58 7.34 14.70
C ASP A 592 -4.82 6.68 15.84
N SER A 593 -4.33 7.46 16.79
CA SER A 593 -3.66 6.95 18.00
C SER A 593 -4.57 6.22 18.97
N THR A 594 -5.87 6.13 18.67
CA THR A 594 -6.91 5.57 19.56
C THR A 594 -7.03 6.29 20.92
N ARG A 595 -6.43 7.47 21.06
CA ARG A 595 -6.45 8.28 22.28
C ARG A 595 -7.05 9.64 22.00
N LEU A 596 -7.97 10.04 22.85
CA LEU A 596 -8.49 11.40 22.81
C LEU A 596 -7.41 12.39 23.30
N PRO A 597 -7.01 13.38 22.50
CA PRO A 597 -6.13 14.45 22.96
C PRO A 597 -6.68 15.15 24.20
N ALA A 598 -5.78 15.54 25.12
CA ALA A 598 -6.17 16.11 26.42
C ALA A 598 -7.07 17.36 26.27
N VAL A 599 -6.78 18.20 25.28
CA VAL A 599 -7.52 19.43 25.00
C VAL A 599 -9.02 19.20 24.80
N PHE A 600 -9.40 18.11 24.10
CA PHE A 600 -10.82 17.76 23.92
C PHE A 600 -11.46 17.27 25.20
N ARG A 601 -10.71 16.50 26.00
CA ARG A 601 -11.21 15.97 27.28
C ARG A 601 -11.45 17.06 28.31
N GLU A 602 -10.59 18.10 28.32
CA GLU A 602 -10.68 19.23 29.25
C GLU A 602 -11.76 20.24 28.83
N ALA A 603 -11.95 20.46 27.55
CA ALA A 603 -12.85 21.47 27.02
C ALA A 603 -14.30 20.98 26.81
N MET A 604 -14.52 19.68 26.66
CA MET A 604 -15.83 19.12 26.34
C MET A 604 -16.04 17.80 27.06
N ALA A 605 -17.30 17.47 27.37
CA ALA A 605 -17.69 16.26 28.08
C ALA A 605 -17.64 15.01 27.19
N PHE A 606 -16.47 14.70 26.62
CA PHE A 606 -16.23 13.40 26.03
C PHE A 606 -16.12 12.35 27.12
N THR A 607 -17.19 11.60 27.34
CA THR A 607 -17.30 10.62 28.40
C THR A 607 -16.95 9.21 27.92
N GLY A 608 -16.37 8.40 28.80
CA GLY A 608 -16.02 7.02 28.54
C GLY A 608 -14.72 6.80 27.75
N GLY A 609 -14.42 5.55 27.42
CA GLY A 609 -13.36 5.12 26.51
C GLY A 609 -13.79 5.12 25.05
N PRO A 610 -12.88 4.80 24.12
CA PRO A 610 -13.25 4.69 22.72
C PRO A 610 -14.22 3.52 22.53
N ALA A 611 -15.30 3.78 21.78
CA ALA A 611 -16.27 2.80 21.35
C ALA A 611 -16.27 2.70 19.80
N PRO A 612 -16.75 1.60 19.21
CA PRO A 612 -16.92 1.53 17.78
C PRO A 612 -17.73 2.72 17.25
N LEU A 613 -17.29 3.30 16.12
CA LEU A 613 -17.97 4.43 15.49
C LEU A 613 -19.42 4.06 15.12
N ALA A 614 -19.63 2.84 14.61
CA ALA A 614 -20.97 2.32 14.31
C ALA A 614 -20.92 0.78 14.34
N PRO A 615 -22.06 0.08 14.37
CA PRO A 615 -22.10 -1.38 14.26
C PRO A 615 -21.36 -1.94 13.02
N TRP A 616 -21.34 -1.18 11.95
CA TRP A 616 -20.64 -1.49 10.70
C TRP A 616 -19.25 -0.90 10.58
N SER A 617 -18.81 -0.06 11.54
CA SER A 617 -17.49 0.56 11.56
C SER A 617 -16.81 0.36 12.91
N PRO A 618 -15.77 -0.49 13.00
CA PRO A 618 -15.07 -0.78 14.25
C PRO A 618 -14.09 0.31 14.66
N LEU A 619 -14.02 1.44 13.91
CA LEU A 619 -13.13 2.55 14.21
C LEU A 619 -13.36 3.06 15.64
N PRO A 620 -12.32 3.18 16.46
CA PRO A 620 -12.45 3.70 17.81
C PRO A 620 -12.79 5.19 17.77
N ALA A 621 -13.91 5.56 18.38
CA ALA A 621 -14.39 6.94 18.40
C ALA A 621 -14.74 7.37 19.82
N TYR A 622 -14.57 8.65 20.09
CA TYR A 622 -15.00 9.32 21.32
C TYR A 622 -16.17 10.22 21.01
N ARG A 623 -17.21 10.23 21.83
CA ARG A 623 -18.41 11.01 21.62
C ARG A 623 -18.70 11.96 22.76
N ALA A 624 -19.16 13.16 22.43
CA ALA A 624 -19.80 14.12 23.32
C ALA A 624 -21.16 14.53 22.74
N VAL A 625 -22.14 14.81 23.59
CA VAL A 625 -23.45 15.28 23.13
C VAL A 625 -23.27 16.62 22.41
N ALA A 626 -23.89 16.75 21.24
CA ALA A 626 -23.90 17.96 20.44
C ALA A 626 -25.28 18.60 20.41
N PRO A 627 -25.39 19.90 20.13
CA PRO A 627 -26.66 20.54 19.82
C PRO A 627 -27.29 19.88 18.57
N ARG A 628 -28.58 19.59 18.63
CA ARG A 628 -29.32 19.13 17.45
C ARG A 628 -29.47 20.29 16.47
N LEU A 629 -28.90 20.17 15.29
CA LEU A 629 -29.05 21.11 14.20
C LEU A 629 -30.28 20.74 13.35
N ALA A 630 -30.91 21.76 12.76
CA ALA A 630 -32.02 21.60 11.82
C ALA A 630 -31.45 21.20 10.43
N LEU A 631 -31.04 19.94 10.31
CA LEU A 631 -30.60 19.33 9.06
C LEU A 631 -31.66 18.36 8.57
N ASP A 632 -32.03 18.49 7.32
CA ASP A 632 -32.99 17.58 6.70
C ASP A 632 -32.35 16.17 6.54
N PRO A 633 -33.01 15.12 7.04
CA PRO A 633 -32.47 13.76 6.94
C PRO A 633 -32.59 13.20 5.53
N PRO A 634 -31.75 12.24 5.16
CA PRO A 634 -31.87 11.51 3.91
C PRO A 634 -33.16 10.69 3.90
N VAL A 635 -33.75 10.55 2.70
CA VAL A 635 -35.04 9.93 2.47
C VAL A 635 -34.87 8.65 1.68
N LEU A 636 -35.56 7.58 2.12
CA LEU A 636 -35.71 6.33 1.38
C LEU A 636 -37.15 6.13 1.00
N ARG A 637 -37.43 5.89 -0.28
CA ARG A 637 -38.74 5.57 -0.80
C ARG A 637 -38.75 4.16 -1.38
N LEU A 638 -39.65 3.31 -0.91
CA LEU A 638 -39.93 2.03 -1.55
C LEU A 638 -40.84 2.29 -2.76
N LEU A 639 -40.33 1.99 -3.97
CA LEU A 639 -41.02 2.21 -5.22
C LEU A 639 -41.88 0.99 -5.62
N SER A 640 -41.32 -0.20 -5.45
CA SER A 640 -41.99 -1.49 -5.72
C SER A 640 -41.29 -2.60 -4.95
N ASN A 641 -42.07 -3.66 -4.68
CA ASN A 641 -41.58 -4.91 -4.11
C ASN A 641 -42.34 -6.09 -4.73
N GLN A 642 -41.65 -7.21 -4.85
CA GLN A 642 -42.27 -8.44 -5.33
C GLN A 642 -41.50 -9.66 -4.82
N ARG A 643 -42.21 -10.78 -4.76
CA ARG A 643 -41.56 -12.05 -4.43
C ARG A 643 -40.73 -12.55 -5.61
N SER A 644 -39.52 -12.98 -5.36
CA SER A 644 -38.58 -13.51 -6.36
C SER A 644 -38.21 -14.97 -6.03
N GLN A 645 -37.57 -15.65 -6.95
CA GLN A 645 -37.06 -17.03 -6.71
C GLN A 645 -35.97 -17.08 -5.60
N TYR A 646 -35.37 -15.94 -5.24
CA TYR A 646 -34.34 -15.86 -4.21
C TYR A 646 -34.80 -15.23 -2.90
N GLY A 647 -36.12 -14.94 -2.77
CA GLY A 647 -36.71 -14.27 -1.65
C GLY A 647 -37.56 -13.09 -2.12
N TRP A 648 -37.08 -11.88 -1.96
CA TRP A 648 -37.77 -10.63 -2.28
C TRP A 648 -36.93 -9.77 -3.21
N SER A 649 -37.54 -9.11 -4.17
CA SER A 649 -36.95 -8.07 -5.00
C SER A 649 -37.62 -6.74 -4.70
N ALA A 650 -36.85 -5.67 -4.56
CA ALA A 650 -37.37 -4.34 -4.28
C ALA A 650 -36.70 -3.27 -5.14
N GLN A 651 -37.43 -2.22 -5.44
CA GLN A 651 -36.91 -0.99 -6.01
C GLN A 651 -37.02 0.14 -5.00
N LEU A 652 -35.96 0.85 -4.80
CA LEU A 652 -35.89 1.98 -3.87
C LEU A 652 -35.41 3.23 -4.60
N ARG A 653 -35.77 4.39 -4.05
CA ARG A 653 -35.16 5.67 -4.35
C ARG A 653 -34.56 6.26 -3.08
N LEU A 654 -33.32 6.69 -3.18
CA LEU A 654 -32.58 7.39 -2.13
C LEU A 654 -32.46 8.86 -2.51
N GLU A 655 -32.71 9.76 -1.57
CA GLU A 655 -32.62 11.20 -1.79
C GLU A 655 -31.86 11.84 -0.60
N SER A 656 -31.01 12.82 -0.88
CA SER A 656 -30.47 13.74 0.13
C SER A 656 -31.08 15.12 -0.07
N PRO A 657 -32.09 15.51 0.71
CA PRO A 657 -32.76 16.81 0.57
C PRO A 657 -31.81 18.01 0.75
N ARG A 658 -30.71 17.82 1.48
CA ARG A 658 -29.69 18.85 1.69
C ARG A 658 -28.61 18.85 0.61
N GLY A 659 -28.64 17.93 -0.37
CA GLY A 659 -27.66 17.83 -1.45
C GLY A 659 -26.26 17.46 -0.96
N ALA A 660 -26.17 16.55 -0.01
CA ALA A 660 -24.89 16.12 0.56
C ALA A 660 -23.98 15.46 -0.48
N ALA A 661 -22.69 15.57 -0.27
CA ALA A 661 -21.67 15.06 -1.18
C ALA A 661 -21.67 13.52 -1.31
N GLU A 662 -22.12 12.81 -0.28
CA GLU A 662 -22.23 11.35 -0.27
C GLU A 662 -23.59 10.91 0.24
N LEU A 663 -24.11 9.81 -0.33
CA LEU A 663 -25.36 9.18 0.07
C LEU A 663 -25.19 7.67 0.11
N ALA A 664 -25.37 7.05 1.26
CA ALA A 664 -25.15 5.64 1.49
C ALA A 664 -26.42 4.91 1.94
N LEU A 665 -26.59 3.69 1.46
CA LEU A 665 -27.57 2.73 1.97
C LEU A 665 -26.84 1.55 2.59
N LEU A 666 -27.09 1.33 3.88
CA LEU A 666 -26.54 0.22 4.63
C LEU A 666 -27.62 -0.80 4.93
N PHE A 667 -27.33 -2.05 4.69
CA PHE A 667 -28.22 -3.19 4.92
C PHE A 667 -27.72 -3.99 6.13
N SER A 668 -28.62 -4.29 7.06
CA SER A 668 -28.30 -5.17 8.19
C SER A 668 -27.97 -6.60 7.74
N PRO A 669 -27.21 -7.37 8.54
CA PRO A 669 -26.77 -8.73 8.18
C PRO A 669 -27.91 -9.68 7.85
N GLU A 670 -29.04 -9.55 8.52
CA GLU A 670 -30.26 -10.37 8.34
C GLU A 670 -30.88 -10.22 6.95
N SER A 671 -30.66 -9.09 6.27
CA SER A 671 -31.18 -8.83 4.92
C SER A 671 -30.69 -9.86 3.91
N ALA A 672 -29.45 -10.34 4.06
CA ALA A 672 -28.73 -11.19 3.09
C ALA A 672 -28.91 -10.67 1.66
N VAL A 673 -28.67 -9.36 1.47
CA VAL A 673 -28.85 -8.65 0.19
C VAL A 673 -27.95 -9.25 -0.89
N ARG A 674 -28.51 -9.40 -2.07
CA ARG A 674 -27.87 -9.89 -3.29
C ARG A 674 -28.25 -9.04 -4.48
N ARG A 675 -27.44 -9.06 -5.52
CA ARG A 675 -27.75 -8.47 -6.83
C ARG A 675 -28.30 -7.05 -6.78
N VAL A 676 -27.56 -6.16 -6.14
CA VAL A 676 -27.89 -4.73 -6.22
C VAL A 676 -27.69 -4.26 -7.66
N ARG A 677 -28.68 -3.53 -8.20
CA ARG A 677 -28.63 -2.95 -9.53
C ARG A 677 -28.90 -1.46 -9.45
N VAL A 678 -28.06 -0.71 -10.13
CA VAL A 678 -28.21 0.74 -10.30
C VAL A 678 -28.09 1.05 -11.79
N GLY A 679 -29.02 1.84 -12.32
CA GLY A 679 -29.07 2.09 -13.77
C GLY A 679 -29.27 0.84 -14.63
N GLY A 680 -29.83 -0.26 -14.05
CA GLY A 680 -30.02 -1.55 -14.74
C GLY A 680 -28.83 -2.50 -14.67
N GLU A 681 -27.64 -2.02 -14.32
CA GLU A 681 -26.41 -2.83 -14.18
C GLU A 681 -26.27 -3.40 -12.78
N ALA A 682 -25.75 -4.63 -12.67
CA ALA A 682 -25.47 -5.28 -11.38
C ALA A 682 -24.13 -4.82 -10.82
N TRP A 683 -24.14 -4.41 -9.56
CA TRP A 683 -22.96 -3.89 -8.88
C TRP A 683 -22.70 -4.61 -7.56
N PRO A 684 -21.43 -4.73 -7.15
CA PRO A 684 -21.09 -5.27 -5.85
C PRO A 684 -21.55 -4.34 -4.72
N VAL A 685 -21.79 -4.92 -3.55
CA VAL A 685 -21.95 -4.17 -2.30
C VAL A 685 -20.72 -4.36 -1.43
N ALA A 686 -20.33 -3.32 -0.73
CA ALA A 686 -19.26 -3.44 0.25
C ALA A 686 -19.71 -4.34 1.41
N VAL A 687 -18.84 -5.25 1.85
CA VAL A 687 -19.05 -6.03 3.07
C VAL A 687 -18.34 -5.33 4.21
N LEU A 688 -19.10 -4.90 5.20
CA LEU A 688 -18.63 -4.13 6.35
C LEU A 688 -18.50 -5.00 7.60
N ALA A 689 -18.00 -4.41 8.69
CA ALA A 689 -17.92 -5.08 9.97
C ALA A 689 -19.32 -5.54 10.45
N GLY A 690 -19.33 -6.60 11.26
CA GLY A 690 -20.57 -7.16 11.80
C GLY A 690 -21.51 -7.78 10.75
N GLY A 691 -21.03 -8.02 9.51
CA GLY A 691 -21.85 -8.60 8.43
C GLY A 691 -22.79 -7.59 7.75
N TRP A 692 -22.69 -6.31 8.06
CA TRP A 692 -23.39 -5.26 7.33
C TRP A 692 -22.87 -5.18 5.89
N SER A 693 -23.69 -4.66 4.98
CA SER A 693 -23.28 -4.34 3.62
C SER A 693 -23.77 -2.96 3.22
N SER A 694 -23.01 -2.29 2.33
CA SER A 694 -23.37 -0.94 1.88
C SER A 694 -23.20 -0.76 0.39
N ILE A 695 -23.95 0.20 -0.13
CA ILE A 695 -23.68 0.87 -1.40
C ILE A 695 -23.69 2.38 -1.14
N GLU A 696 -22.73 3.08 -1.74
CA GLU A 696 -22.49 4.50 -1.52
C GLU A 696 -22.46 5.25 -2.85
N PHE A 697 -23.09 6.40 -2.89
CA PHE A 697 -23.18 7.27 -4.08
C PHE A 697 -22.47 8.58 -3.80
N LEU A 698 -21.52 8.90 -4.65
CA LEU A 698 -20.70 10.12 -4.58
C LEU A 698 -21.33 11.17 -5.49
N ASN A 699 -21.48 12.37 -4.95
CA ASN A 699 -22.18 13.47 -5.62
C ASN A 699 -23.50 13.03 -6.28
N PRO A 700 -24.43 12.47 -5.48
CA PRO A 700 -25.69 11.94 -6.00
C PRO A 700 -26.49 13.03 -6.73
N PRO A 701 -27.26 12.69 -7.77
CA PRO A 701 -28.09 13.67 -8.47
C PRO A 701 -29.16 14.25 -7.52
N PRO A 702 -29.59 15.51 -7.72
CA PRO A 702 -30.57 16.19 -6.84
C PRO A 702 -31.91 15.47 -6.74
N ASP A 703 -32.31 14.75 -7.77
CA ASP A 703 -33.54 13.94 -7.80
C ASP A 703 -33.37 12.54 -7.19
N GLY A 704 -32.20 12.28 -6.61
CA GLY A 704 -31.87 11.05 -5.94
C GLY A 704 -31.50 9.90 -6.85
N VAL A 705 -31.16 8.74 -6.25
CA VAL A 705 -30.70 7.56 -6.94
C VAL A 705 -31.73 6.43 -6.82
N ALA A 706 -32.13 5.87 -7.95
CA ALA A 706 -32.96 4.69 -8.00
C ALA A 706 -32.08 3.43 -8.07
N LEU A 707 -32.36 2.46 -7.22
CA LEU A 707 -31.70 1.15 -7.24
C LEU A 707 -32.70 0.02 -7.01
N SER A 708 -32.34 -1.18 -7.45
CA SER A 708 -33.07 -2.40 -7.13
C SER A 708 -32.13 -3.43 -6.49
N PHE A 709 -32.67 -4.32 -5.68
CA PHE A 709 -31.91 -5.39 -5.05
C PHE A 709 -32.79 -6.62 -4.81
N GLU A 710 -32.12 -7.74 -4.52
CA GLU A 710 -32.73 -8.96 -4.03
C GLU A 710 -32.31 -9.21 -2.58
N ALA A 711 -33.26 -9.56 -1.70
CA ALA A 711 -33.03 -9.90 -0.31
C ALA A 711 -33.65 -11.23 0.05
N VAL A 712 -33.05 -11.97 0.96
CA VAL A 712 -33.61 -13.24 1.45
C VAL A 712 -34.72 -12.99 2.47
N ALA A 713 -34.46 -12.07 3.40
CA ALA A 713 -35.45 -11.75 4.44
C ALA A 713 -36.59 -10.85 3.91
N PRO A 714 -37.81 -11.07 4.39
CA PRO A 714 -38.95 -10.22 4.04
C PRO A 714 -38.92 -8.85 4.74
N ALA A 715 -38.28 -8.77 5.91
CA ALA A 715 -38.17 -7.54 6.67
C ALA A 715 -36.83 -7.47 7.40
N PHE A 716 -36.15 -6.32 7.32
CA PHE A 716 -34.83 -6.08 7.91
C PHE A 716 -34.58 -4.60 8.12
N ASP A 717 -33.58 -4.29 8.93
CA ASP A 717 -33.19 -2.92 9.19
C ASP A 717 -32.26 -2.38 8.11
N VAL A 718 -32.48 -1.12 7.73
CA VAL A 718 -31.60 -0.36 6.86
C VAL A 718 -31.22 0.97 7.51
N VAL A 719 -30.06 1.48 7.18
CA VAL A 719 -29.65 2.84 7.54
C VAL A 719 -29.39 3.60 6.24
N VAL A 720 -30.06 4.71 6.08
CA VAL A 720 -29.75 5.70 5.04
C VAL A 720 -28.92 6.78 5.71
N GLN A 721 -27.79 7.09 5.11
CA GLN A 721 -26.85 8.05 5.64
C GLN A 721 -26.40 8.98 4.52
N ASP A 722 -26.41 10.27 4.77
CA ASP A 722 -25.73 11.21 3.89
C ASP A 722 -24.62 11.96 4.63
N GLN A 723 -23.61 12.43 3.88
CA GLN A 723 -22.41 13.00 4.44
C GLN A 723 -21.87 14.16 3.61
N ASP A 724 -21.47 15.23 4.29
CA ASP A 724 -20.67 16.31 3.75
C ASP A 724 -19.26 16.28 4.33
N HIS A 725 -18.30 16.80 3.58
CA HIS A 725 -16.87 16.83 3.94
C HIS A 725 -16.46 18.13 4.66
N PHE A 726 -17.33 18.64 5.47
CA PHE A 726 -17.08 19.82 6.34
C PHE A 726 -17.93 19.72 7.60
N LEU A 727 -17.48 20.39 8.64
CA LEU A 727 -18.23 20.52 9.88
C LEU A 727 -19.25 21.68 9.78
N PRO A 728 -20.35 21.61 10.52
CA PRO A 728 -21.28 22.73 10.58
C PRO A 728 -20.64 23.94 11.29
N ALA A 729 -21.10 25.13 10.98
CA ALA A 729 -20.56 26.38 11.55
C ALA A 729 -20.50 26.40 13.09
N GLN A 730 -21.37 25.63 13.75
CA GLN A 730 -21.42 25.48 15.20
C GLN A 730 -20.22 24.68 15.76
N ALA A 731 -19.48 24.01 14.91
CA ALA A 731 -18.27 23.27 15.29
C ALA A 731 -17.04 24.15 15.50
N GLY A 732 -17.12 25.47 15.27
CA GLY A 732 -15.95 26.36 15.35
C GLY A 732 -15.19 26.34 16.70
N VAL A 733 -15.83 25.90 17.80
CA VAL A 733 -15.14 25.63 19.07
C VAL A 733 -14.28 24.36 18.94
N LEU A 734 -14.82 23.30 18.34
CA LEU A 734 -14.13 22.02 18.16
C LEU A 734 -12.92 22.17 17.23
N GLU A 735 -13.08 22.93 16.14
CA GLU A 735 -12.01 23.21 15.19
C GLU A 735 -10.83 23.97 15.87
N ARG A 736 -11.13 24.98 16.72
CA ARG A 736 -10.10 25.71 17.48
C ARG A 736 -9.38 24.85 18.51
N LEU A 737 -9.97 23.74 18.93
CA LEU A 737 -9.36 22.79 19.87
C LEU A 737 -8.46 21.77 19.16
N ARG A 738 -8.42 21.73 17.84
CA ARG A 738 -7.56 20.79 17.09
C ARG A 738 -6.11 21.01 17.46
N PRO A 739 -5.39 19.98 17.96
CA PRO A 739 -3.96 20.11 18.23
C PRO A 739 -3.17 20.43 16.95
N ALA A 740 -2.17 21.29 17.05
CA ALA A 740 -1.36 21.71 15.90
C ALA A 740 -0.62 20.55 15.19
N ALA A 741 -0.38 19.43 15.89
CA ALA A 741 0.23 18.23 15.31
C ALA A 741 -0.82 17.22 14.80
N THR A 742 -2.04 17.65 14.52
CA THR A 742 -3.10 16.78 13.96
C THR A 742 -3.76 17.41 12.73
N VAL A 743 -4.19 16.56 11.80
CA VAL A 743 -4.88 16.98 10.57
C VAL A 743 -6.06 16.05 10.25
N PRO A 744 -7.07 16.53 9.54
CA PRO A 744 -8.05 15.65 8.90
C PRO A 744 -7.35 14.78 7.84
N TRP A 745 -7.96 13.65 7.53
CA TRP A 745 -7.40 12.68 6.59
C TRP A 745 -8.51 12.06 5.74
N GLN A 746 -8.21 11.65 4.51
CA GLN A 746 -9.08 10.97 3.55
C GLN A 746 -10.39 11.77 3.33
N ASN A 747 -11.46 11.40 4.01
CA ASN A 747 -12.76 12.06 3.89
C ASN A 747 -12.84 13.42 4.60
N GLY A 748 -11.79 13.86 5.27
CA GLY A 748 -11.76 15.12 5.98
C GLY A 748 -12.51 15.10 7.31
N ASP A 749 -12.95 16.28 7.73
CA ASP A 749 -13.92 16.43 8.80
C ASP A 749 -15.32 16.38 8.19
N VAL A 750 -16.27 15.71 8.84
CA VAL A 750 -17.54 15.39 8.20
C VAL A 750 -18.77 15.75 9.02
N THR A 751 -19.84 16.08 8.32
CA THR A 751 -21.19 16.16 8.85
C THR A 751 -22.00 14.98 8.31
N THR A 752 -22.46 14.12 9.21
CA THR A 752 -23.25 12.94 8.86
C THR A 752 -24.65 13.04 9.43
N VAL A 753 -25.65 12.80 8.60
CA VAL A 753 -27.04 12.64 9.02
C VAL A 753 -27.53 11.25 8.65
N SER A 754 -28.09 10.55 9.60
CA SER A 754 -28.56 9.16 9.40
C SER A 754 -30.02 8.98 9.79
N THR A 755 -30.72 8.14 9.06
CA THR A 755 -32.07 7.66 9.34
C THR A 755 -32.07 6.13 9.38
N ARG A 756 -32.62 5.55 10.46
CA ARG A 756 -32.77 4.10 10.60
C ARG A 756 -34.20 3.74 10.33
N LEU A 757 -34.43 2.77 9.48
CA LEU A 757 -35.76 2.34 9.03
C LEU A 757 -35.83 0.80 9.07
N ARG A 758 -37.02 0.30 9.38
CA ARG A 758 -37.35 -1.11 9.15
C ARG A 758 -37.99 -1.21 7.77
N LEU A 759 -37.31 -1.89 6.85
CA LEU A 759 -37.87 -2.14 5.52
C LEU A 759 -38.64 -3.46 5.54
N ASP A 760 -39.94 -3.41 5.22
CA ASP A 760 -40.79 -4.58 5.13
C ASP A 760 -41.23 -4.79 3.68
N LEU A 761 -40.73 -5.86 3.08
CA LEU A 761 -40.98 -6.22 1.68
C LEU A 761 -42.19 -7.15 1.53
N ALA A 762 -42.80 -7.60 2.63
CA ALA A 762 -43.97 -8.46 2.58
C ALA A 762 -45.31 -7.68 2.43
N HIS A 763 -45.29 -6.38 2.72
CA HIS A 763 -46.44 -5.49 2.59
C HIS A 763 -46.34 -4.68 1.28
N GLU A 764 -47.50 -4.45 0.63
CA GLU A 764 -47.54 -3.61 -0.57
C GLU A 764 -47.05 -2.17 -0.27
N PRO A 765 -46.34 -1.53 -1.19
CA PRO A 765 -45.95 -0.15 -1.01
C PRO A 765 -47.21 0.74 -0.95
N MET A 766 -47.31 1.59 0.08
CA MET A 766 -48.40 2.58 0.14
C MET A 766 -48.30 3.54 -1.05
N PRO A 767 -49.39 3.91 -1.68
CA PRO A 767 -49.37 4.86 -2.80
C PRO A 767 -48.80 6.21 -2.35
N PRO A 768 -48.04 6.94 -3.21
CA PRO A 768 -47.59 8.28 -2.90
C PRO A 768 -48.75 9.23 -2.68
N PRO A 769 -48.76 10.11 -1.67
CA PRO A 769 -47.60 10.84 -1.22
C PRO A 769 -47.33 10.72 0.28
N TYR A 770 -46.70 9.65 0.73
CA TYR A 770 -46.27 9.63 2.13
C TYR A 770 -44.75 9.50 2.15
N ALA A 771 -44.09 10.63 2.31
CA ALA A 771 -42.76 10.61 2.91
C ALA A 771 -42.92 9.97 4.29
N LEU A 772 -42.19 8.92 4.60
CA LEU A 772 -42.04 8.45 5.97
C LEU A 772 -41.23 9.51 6.75
N THR A 773 -41.86 10.64 7.01
CA THR A 773 -41.41 11.61 8.00
C THR A 773 -41.66 10.96 9.34
N ALA A 774 -40.62 10.76 10.13
CA ALA A 774 -40.76 10.40 11.53
C ALA A 774 -41.69 11.42 12.20
N GLN A 775 -42.93 10.99 12.53
CA GLN A 775 -43.81 11.83 13.34
C GLN A 775 -43.18 11.98 14.73
N PRO A 776 -42.97 13.19 15.24
CA PRO A 776 -42.59 13.39 16.62
C PRO A 776 -43.79 13.08 17.51
N GLY A 777 -43.70 11.99 18.28
CA GLY A 777 -44.57 11.76 19.45
C GLY A 777 -45.68 10.75 19.28
N THR A 778 -45.38 9.50 19.26
CA THR A 778 -46.22 8.50 19.94
C THR A 778 -45.34 7.79 20.96
N ASN A 779 -45.67 8.02 22.24
CA ASN A 779 -45.10 7.34 23.37
C ASN A 779 -45.34 5.84 23.26
N MET A 780 -44.38 5.12 22.67
CA MET A 780 -44.27 3.70 22.95
C MET A 780 -43.65 3.55 24.34
N ARG A 781 -44.48 3.26 25.31
CA ARG A 781 -44.02 2.75 26.60
C ARG A 781 -43.20 1.48 26.32
N THR A 782 -41.91 1.63 26.33
CA THR A 782 -41.01 0.52 26.38
C THR A 782 -41.21 -0.19 27.71
N ALA A 783 -41.67 -1.42 27.65
CA ALA A 783 -41.48 -2.35 28.74
C ALA A 783 -40.01 -2.65 28.86
N ALA A 784 -39.34 -1.90 29.73
CA ALA A 784 -37.98 -2.17 30.13
C ALA A 784 -37.99 -3.39 31.02
N ALA A 785 -37.60 -4.54 30.52
CA ALA A 785 -37.12 -5.61 31.37
C ALA A 785 -35.77 -5.16 31.97
N PRO A 786 -35.58 -5.29 33.27
CA PRO A 786 -34.32 -4.89 33.89
C PRO A 786 -33.24 -5.89 33.49
N MET A 787 -32.27 -5.47 32.68
CA MET A 787 -31.00 -6.15 32.57
C MET A 787 -30.23 -5.93 33.83
N THR A 788 -30.16 -6.98 34.64
CA THR A 788 -29.24 -7.07 35.76
C THR A 788 -27.82 -6.94 35.25
N ALA A 789 -27.16 -5.89 35.70
CA ALA A 789 -25.74 -5.68 35.47
C ALA A 789 -24.97 -6.81 36.18
N VAL A 790 -24.42 -7.74 35.42
CA VAL A 790 -23.39 -8.64 35.89
C VAL A 790 -22.06 -7.90 35.82
N ALA A 791 -21.59 -7.47 36.96
CA ALA A 791 -20.24 -6.96 37.10
C ALA A 791 -19.23 -8.09 36.88
N ILE A 792 -18.56 -8.09 35.77
CA ILE A 792 -17.42 -8.97 35.50
C ILE A 792 -16.19 -8.27 36.06
N GLN A 793 -15.69 -8.76 37.16
CA GLN A 793 -14.36 -8.40 37.65
C GLN A 793 -13.28 -8.96 36.70
N PRO A 794 -12.17 -8.27 36.50
CA PRO A 794 -11.06 -8.77 35.71
C PRO A 794 -10.28 -9.80 36.54
N SER A 795 -10.57 -11.08 36.38
CA SER A 795 -9.71 -12.16 36.85
C SER A 795 -8.70 -12.53 35.76
N THR A 796 -7.47 -12.36 36.13
CA THR A 796 -6.26 -12.89 35.52
C THR A 796 -6.44 -14.35 35.10
N MET A 797 -6.49 -14.64 33.83
CA MET A 797 -6.28 -15.98 33.28
C MET A 797 -4.97 -16.04 32.51
N ILE A 798 -3.91 -16.41 33.23
CA ILE A 798 -2.74 -17.01 32.61
C ILE A 798 -3.11 -18.49 32.38
N GLY A 799 -3.62 -18.78 31.21
CA GLY A 799 -3.84 -20.15 30.78
C GLY A 799 -2.51 -20.79 30.35
N ARG A 800 -1.97 -21.69 31.18
CA ARG A 800 -0.93 -22.63 30.76
C ARG A 800 -1.50 -23.51 29.65
N LEU A 801 -0.93 -23.42 28.45
CA LEU A 801 -1.09 -24.45 27.43
C LEU A 801 -0.22 -25.65 27.86
N THR A 802 -0.83 -26.64 28.46
CA THR A 802 -0.24 -27.99 28.59
C THR A 802 -0.63 -28.76 27.34
N VAL A 803 0.33 -29.02 26.46
CA VAL A 803 0.20 -29.98 25.36
C VAL A 803 0.43 -31.38 25.96
N ASN A 804 -0.63 -32.09 26.24
CA ASN A 804 -0.60 -33.52 26.50
C ASN A 804 -1.25 -34.24 25.32
N GLY A 805 -0.42 -34.82 24.45
CA GLY A 805 -0.81 -35.77 23.43
C GLY A 805 0.41 -36.47 22.86
N PRO A 806 0.37 -37.77 22.62
CA PRO A 806 1.55 -38.54 22.22
C PRO A 806 1.98 -38.22 20.78
N ILE A 807 3.29 -38.21 20.58
CA ILE A 807 4.04 -37.91 19.36
C ILE A 807 3.88 -38.98 18.25
N THR A 808 2.77 -39.63 18.12
CA THR A 808 2.56 -40.70 17.12
C THR A 808 1.86 -40.22 15.82
N ASP A 809 1.33 -39.02 15.76
CA ASP A 809 0.56 -38.56 14.59
C ASP A 809 1.37 -37.76 13.56
N LEU A 810 2.68 -37.64 13.72
CA LEU A 810 3.57 -36.93 12.77
C LEU A 810 4.03 -37.80 11.58
N LEU A 811 3.68 -39.08 11.52
CA LEU A 811 4.06 -40.00 10.43
C LEU A 811 2.99 -40.20 9.36
N ASP A 812 1.77 -39.74 9.54
CA ASP A 812 0.71 -39.84 8.52
C ASP A 812 0.68 -38.68 7.51
N ALA A 813 1.45 -37.60 7.75
CA ALA A 813 1.59 -36.50 6.80
C ALA A 813 2.37 -36.88 5.51
N SER A 814 3.11 -37.98 5.51
CA SER A 814 3.88 -38.45 4.33
C SER A 814 3.03 -39.21 3.31
N ARG A 815 1.87 -39.71 3.68
CA ARG A 815 0.95 -40.42 2.75
C ARG A 815 -0.03 -39.47 2.04
N MET A 816 -0.16 -38.23 2.48
CA MET A 816 -1.03 -37.24 1.83
C MET A 816 -0.32 -36.44 0.73
N MET A 817 0.99 -36.61 0.56
CA MET A 817 1.78 -35.88 -0.46
C MET A 817 1.84 -36.55 -1.84
N THR A 818 1.30 -37.75 -2.00
CA THR A 818 1.40 -38.50 -3.28
C THR A 818 0.15 -38.43 -4.16
N THR A 819 -0.86 -37.63 -3.81
CA THR A 819 -2.10 -37.55 -4.62
C THR A 819 -2.49 -36.11 -4.97
N ILE A 820 -1.59 -35.13 -4.89
CA ILE A 820 -1.86 -33.75 -5.33
C ILE A 820 -0.82 -33.34 -6.37
N SER A 821 -0.88 -34.00 -7.53
CA SER A 821 -0.35 -33.49 -8.78
C SER A 821 -1.54 -32.99 -9.60
N GLY A 822 -1.77 -31.71 -9.57
CA GLY A 822 -2.81 -31.04 -10.33
C GLY A 822 -3.75 -30.19 -9.44
N THR A 823 -3.61 -28.88 -9.53
CA THR A 823 -4.57 -27.85 -9.01
C THR A 823 -4.58 -27.56 -7.51
N ALA A 824 -3.49 -27.14 -6.90
CA ALA A 824 -3.54 -26.64 -5.52
C ALA A 824 -2.52 -25.55 -5.20
N THR A 825 -2.48 -24.47 -5.97
CA THR A 825 -1.74 -23.25 -5.60
C THR A 825 -2.61 -22.17 -4.97
N THR A 826 -3.92 -22.26 -5.07
CA THR A 826 -4.87 -21.23 -4.63
C THR A 826 -5.16 -21.22 -3.12
N PRO A 827 -5.28 -22.32 -2.38
CA PRO A 827 -5.71 -22.26 -0.98
C PRO A 827 -4.66 -21.73 0.00
N LEU A 828 -3.37 -21.95 -0.26
CA LEU A 828 -2.32 -21.52 0.68
C LEU A 828 -2.00 -20.03 0.56
N ILE A 829 -2.07 -19.49 -0.65
CA ILE A 829 -1.96 -18.05 -0.88
C ILE A 829 -3.15 -17.32 -0.25
N THR A 830 -4.35 -17.88 -0.37
CA THR A 830 -5.57 -17.36 0.29
C THR A 830 -5.47 -17.49 1.82
N ALA A 831 -4.89 -18.57 2.35
CA ALA A 831 -4.67 -18.73 3.79
C ALA A 831 -3.59 -17.79 4.33
N LEU A 832 -2.50 -17.56 3.58
CA LEU A 832 -1.46 -16.57 3.94
C LEU A 832 -1.96 -15.14 3.76
N GLN A 833 -2.76 -14.86 2.74
CA GLN A 833 -3.45 -13.58 2.57
C GLN A 833 -4.45 -13.34 3.70
N ASN A 834 -5.20 -14.35 4.13
CA ASN A 834 -6.11 -14.25 5.25
C ASN A 834 -5.36 -14.15 6.59
N SER A 835 -4.23 -14.81 6.77
CA SER A 835 -3.39 -14.69 7.96
C SER A 835 -2.67 -13.35 8.05
N ALA A 836 -2.18 -12.82 6.93
CA ALA A 836 -1.64 -11.47 6.84
C ALA A 836 -2.74 -10.40 7.05
N ARG A 837 -3.96 -10.65 6.58
CA ARG A 837 -5.13 -9.79 6.82
C ARG A 837 -5.55 -9.78 8.30
N ILE A 838 -5.41 -10.89 9.02
CA ILE A 838 -5.81 -10.98 10.43
C ILE A 838 -4.77 -10.39 11.38
N GLY A 839 -3.48 -10.44 11.04
CA GLY A 839 -2.40 -10.01 11.93
C GLY A 839 -1.89 -8.57 11.74
N LEU A 840 -1.86 -8.05 10.51
CA LEU A 840 -1.20 -6.79 10.16
C LEU A 840 -2.14 -5.63 9.80
N ILE A 841 -3.40 -5.90 9.44
CA ILE A 841 -4.30 -4.89 8.86
C ILE A 841 -5.67 -4.81 9.55
N GLY A 842 -5.84 -5.47 10.66
CA GLY A 842 -7.12 -5.75 11.31
C GLY A 842 -7.92 -4.58 11.87
N ARG A 843 -7.75 -3.29 11.47
CA ARG A 843 -8.61 -2.22 12.04
C ARG A 843 -8.99 -1.05 11.14
N TYR A 844 -8.52 -0.94 9.90
CA TYR A 844 -8.82 0.26 9.10
C TYR A 844 -9.28 0.03 7.65
N TRP A 845 -9.51 -1.22 7.24
CA TRP A 845 -9.93 -1.50 5.86
C TRP A 845 -11.06 -2.52 5.78
N ILE A 846 -12.02 -2.25 4.93
CA ILE A 846 -13.12 -3.15 4.56
C ILE A 846 -12.50 -4.32 3.79
N PRO A 847 -12.74 -5.59 4.15
CA PRO A 847 -12.22 -6.73 3.40
C PRO A 847 -12.86 -6.81 2.02
N SER A 848 -12.03 -6.78 0.97
CA SER A 848 -12.46 -7.11 -0.39
C SER A 848 -12.68 -8.62 -0.51
N PRO A 849 -13.81 -9.09 -1.03
CA PRO A 849 -13.96 -10.49 -1.41
C PRO A 849 -13.07 -10.79 -2.61
N ALA A 850 -12.31 -11.89 -2.54
CA ALA A 850 -11.57 -12.41 -3.67
C ALA A 850 -12.56 -12.80 -4.79
N SER A 851 -12.66 -11.96 -5.82
CA SER A 851 -13.36 -12.31 -7.05
C SER A 851 -12.45 -13.19 -7.90
N THR A 852 -12.80 -14.46 -8.06
CA THR A 852 -12.36 -15.26 -9.20
C THR A 852 -12.84 -14.57 -10.48
N PRO A 853 -11.99 -14.39 -11.50
CA PRO A 853 -12.44 -13.87 -12.77
C PRO A 853 -13.38 -14.90 -13.43
N THR A 854 -14.65 -14.60 -13.47
CA THR A 854 -15.57 -15.27 -14.39
C THR A 854 -15.23 -14.78 -15.81
N ALA A 855 -14.77 -15.70 -16.64
CA ALA A 855 -14.58 -15.45 -18.07
C ALA A 855 -15.87 -14.90 -18.67
N ILE A 856 -15.81 -13.70 -19.20
CA ILE A 856 -16.85 -13.16 -20.09
C ILE A 856 -16.55 -13.76 -21.46
N THR A 857 -17.30 -14.76 -21.86
CA THR A 857 -17.42 -15.17 -23.26
C THR A 857 -18.38 -14.21 -23.97
N PRO A 858 -18.17 -13.94 -25.31
CA PRO A 858 -18.76 -12.81 -26.05
C PRO A 858 -20.25 -12.78 -26.11
#